data_8ee5fadf0a10ce9617d8e776265339a5
#
_entry.id   8ee5fadf0a10ce9617d8e776265339a5
#
_cell.length_a   1.000
_cell.length_b   1.000
_cell.length_c   1.000
_cell.angle_alpha   90.00
_cell.angle_beta   90.00
_cell.angle_gamma   90.00
#
_symmetry.space_group_name_H-M   'P 1'
#
loop_
_entity.id
_entity.type
_entity.pdbx_description
1 polymer ?
#
loop_
_entity_poly.entity_id
_entity_poly.type
_entity_poly.pdbx_seq_one_letter_code
_entity_poly.pdbx_strand_id
1 'polypeptide(L)'
;MIQSNECMLSSGHINHSGAIPQNDIPTHHKIQWSKQLLILFFSFLSFASLYAQDLHGGITGKVSMVDGQPLRAISVSLLETDRQTLTDDEGNYHFENLNAGSYTLKLQILGSKEIRLPVEVKTGEDTKLDYQLTKENIQAIQEVVIMKNTNRFSKKESGFVARLPLKNLENPQVYNTVTKELFQEQVAVDLGSISKNVPGAGVPMIANQGRVTFRSRGFETEPNARNGVAGAAFSVIDPVNLERIEAIKGPSATLFGKSVASSYGGVYNRVTKKPYNNFGGEVGYVGGSWSYNRLTVDVNTPVNKDRTALFRLNAAGTFEKSFQDLGFTNSLAIAPSFSYQINDRMSLLLDVEFNQAKGTSVVRFNPYTGSNKTQSIADMKFPYYKKFLGDDLAYETQMMNIFAQLNYKVSENWTSQTILSRARSTIKGYISAINGKTDSTASAQVMVGTTSFIATNIQQNFIGDFHIGRFRNRMVVGLDYYNNSNHFDRYHTNTKVFNFVHPSADFRVNQNIIDALTATSAFRKENNSDNTYAAYVSDVFNITDRLMVMASLRVDRFQFKGVYDITTGEIKGGLSNSGTQSGPYGQTAFSPKMGIVYEILKNKVSLFGNYMNGFNNVSGVDINGNTFRPEYANQLEFGVKADIFNHRLVGTLSYYNIRVDNILRTNPDDVNYSIQDGTQLSKGIEAEITANPFDGFNIVAGYAYNDSKYTNANPSVDGLRPALSGPANMYNFWISYRISEGKLKGLGIGGGGNMGSSSYQTNTQTAKVIIPSYKMFDLGIFYDQPKYRVGLKFDNITNEKAWSVRLTPQSPARFLGSVSLKF
;
A
#
# COMPACT_ATOMS: atom_id res chain seq x y z
N MET A 1 28.10 -60.80 19.65
CA MET A 1 27.69 -62.19 19.60
C MET A 1 26.34 -62.24 18.89
N ILE A 2 26.37 -62.55 17.58
CA ILE A 2 26.02 -63.83 16.99
C ILE A 2 24.53 -64.07 17.12
N GLN A 3 23.71 -64.19 16.11
CA GLN A 3 23.63 -64.64 14.71
C GLN A 3 22.12 -64.59 14.39
N SER A 4 21.69 -64.02 13.30
CA SER A 4 21.35 -64.65 11.99
C SER A 4 20.49 -65.87 12.07
N ASN A 5 19.31 -65.90 11.41
CA ASN A 5 19.14 -66.78 10.23
C ASN A 5 17.77 -66.55 9.56
N GLU A 6 17.85 -66.63 8.27
CA GLU A 6 16.81 -66.80 7.23
C GLU A 6 16.08 -68.15 7.35
N CYS A 7 14.91 -68.22 6.74
CA CYS A 7 14.54 -69.21 5.69
C CYS A 7 13.01 -69.19 5.45
N MET A 8 12.61 -68.85 4.33
CA MET A 8 12.06 -69.52 3.13
C MET A 8 10.86 -70.47 3.31
N LEU A 9 9.86 -70.08 2.51
CA LEU A 9 8.95 -70.91 1.67
C LEU A 9 8.16 -72.06 2.24
N SER A 10 6.81 -72.01 2.10
CA SER A 10 6.11 -72.79 1.09
C SER A 10 4.59 -72.60 1.12
N SER A 11 4.02 -72.62 -0.06
CA SER A 11 2.66 -72.68 -0.57
C SER A 11 1.68 -73.62 0.18
N GLY A 12 0.41 -73.16 0.20
CA GLY A 12 -0.72 -74.05 0.52
C GLY A 12 -2.07 -73.31 0.34
N HIS A 13 -2.70 -73.54 -0.79
CA HIS A 13 -4.11 -73.21 -1.02
C HIS A 13 -5.02 -73.91 0.01
N ILE A 14 -6.05 -73.15 0.49
CA ILE A 14 -7.44 -73.75 0.65
C ILE A 14 -8.39 -72.57 0.75
N ASN A 15 -9.44 -72.60 -0.08
CA ASN A 15 -10.65 -71.81 -0.07
C ASN A 15 -11.43 -71.91 1.25
N HIS A 16 -11.99 -70.85 1.75
CA HIS A 16 -13.39 -70.80 2.15
C HIS A 16 -13.91 -69.34 2.33
N SER A 17 -15.07 -69.11 1.77
CA SER A 17 -16.01 -68.01 1.77
C SER A 17 -16.27 -67.41 3.18
N GLY A 18 -16.30 -66.13 3.27
CA GLY A 18 -16.85 -65.35 4.40
C GLY A 18 -16.82 -63.90 4.13
N ALA A 19 -17.96 -63.35 3.66
CA ALA A 19 -18.15 -61.96 3.41
C ALA A 19 -18.13 -61.11 4.68
N ILE A 20 -17.28 -60.07 4.73
CA ILE A 20 -17.38 -58.94 5.64
C ILE A 20 -17.25 -57.65 4.80
N PRO A 21 -18.11 -56.67 4.99
CA PRO A 21 -18.23 -55.52 4.08
C PRO A 21 -17.04 -54.58 4.19
N GLN A 22 -16.40 -54.29 3.08
CA GLN A 22 -15.45 -53.22 2.92
C GLN A 22 -16.20 -51.88 2.98
N ASN A 23 -15.84 -51.04 3.89
CA ASN A 23 -16.16 -49.60 3.87
C ASN A 23 -15.37 -48.95 2.72
N ASP A 24 -16.08 -48.65 1.68
CA ASP A 24 -15.58 -47.90 0.53
C ASP A 24 -15.13 -46.48 0.95
N ILE A 25 -13.87 -46.22 0.72
CA ILE A 25 -13.32 -44.83 0.62
C ILE A 25 -13.90 -44.23 -0.66
N PRO A 26 -14.61 -43.13 -0.63
CA PRO A 26 -15.08 -42.51 -1.86
C PRO A 26 -13.93 -41.85 -2.61
N THR A 27 -13.43 -42.54 -3.60
CA THR A 27 -12.59 -41.98 -4.67
C THR A 27 -13.50 -41.25 -5.68
N HIS A 28 -13.15 -40.00 -5.95
CA HIS A 28 -13.49 -39.25 -7.18
C HIS A 28 -14.98 -38.93 -7.45
N HIS A 29 -15.48 -37.85 -6.86
CA HIS A 29 -16.41 -36.99 -7.59
C HIS A 29 -15.63 -36.05 -8.53
N LYS A 30 -15.30 -36.54 -9.71
CA LYS A 30 -14.92 -35.73 -10.86
C LYS A 30 -16.18 -35.01 -11.39
N ILE A 31 -16.15 -33.67 -11.25
CA ILE A 31 -16.53 -32.74 -12.31
C ILE A 31 -17.72 -33.15 -13.19
N GLN A 32 -18.92 -32.95 -12.67
CA GLN A 32 -20.12 -32.88 -13.50
C GLN A 32 -20.67 -31.44 -13.63
N TRP A 33 -20.15 -30.50 -12.86
CA TRP A 33 -20.57 -29.07 -12.86
C TRP A 33 -19.99 -28.27 -14.02
N SER A 34 -18.88 -28.69 -14.63
CA SER A 34 -18.26 -27.98 -15.74
C SER A 34 -19.05 -28.07 -17.06
N LYS A 35 -19.79 -29.14 -17.29
CA LYS A 35 -20.59 -29.28 -18.53
C LYS A 35 -21.90 -28.51 -18.47
N GLN A 36 -22.52 -28.39 -17.30
CA GLN A 36 -23.75 -27.60 -17.14
C GLN A 36 -23.49 -26.10 -17.17
N LEU A 37 -22.37 -25.62 -16.62
CA LEU A 37 -21.95 -24.21 -16.72
C LEU A 37 -21.54 -23.84 -18.16
N LEU A 38 -20.92 -24.75 -18.90
CA LEU A 38 -20.57 -24.50 -20.29
C LEU A 38 -21.83 -24.50 -21.19
N ILE A 39 -22.81 -25.31 -20.92
CA ILE A 39 -24.09 -25.35 -21.67
C ILE A 39 -24.91 -24.08 -21.36
N LEU A 40 -24.94 -23.61 -20.13
CA LEU A 40 -25.55 -22.32 -19.77
C LEU A 40 -24.83 -21.12 -20.41
N PHE A 41 -23.50 -21.16 -20.51
CA PHE A 41 -22.72 -20.11 -21.15
C PHE A 41 -22.93 -20.06 -22.66
N PHE A 42 -23.05 -21.23 -23.33
CA PHE A 42 -23.34 -21.31 -24.76
C PHE A 42 -24.81 -21.06 -25.12
N SER A 43 -25.75 -21.37 -24.24
CA SER A 43 -27.16 -21.05 -24.47
C SER A 43 -27.48 -19.56 -24.31
N PHE A 44 -26.67 -18.81 -23.55
CA PHE A 44 -26.80 -17.35 -23.49
C PHE A 44 -26.25 -16.62 -24.74
N LEU A 45 -25.39 -17.27 -25.50
CA LEU A 45 -24.81 -16.70 -26.76
C LEU A 45 -25.75 -16.89 -27.98
N SER A 46 -26.80 -17.70 -27.87
CA SER A 46 -27.69 -18.03 -29.01
C SER A 46 -28.95 -17.15 -29.11
N PHE A 47 -29.14 -16.19 -28.16
CA PHE A 47 -30.32 -15.30 -28.16
C PHE A 47 -30.09 -13.90 -28.73
N ALA A 48 -28.97 -13.66 -29.38
CA ALA A 48 -28.63 -12.32 -29.89
C ALA A 48 -28.67 -12.29 -31.44
N SER A 49 -29.74 -12.74 -32.05
CA SER A 49 -29.91 -12.45 -33.49
C SER A 49 -31.39 -12.59 -33.87
N LEU A 50 -32.11 -11.49 -33.79
CA LEU A 50 -33.29 -11.15 -34.58
C LEU A 50 -33.90 -9.85 -34.02
N TYR A 51 -33.34 -8.68 -34.44
CA TYR A 51 -34.12 -7.45 -34.46
C TYR A 51 -34.04 -6.82 -35.83
N ALA A 52 -35.22 -6.51 -36.35
CA ALA A 52 -35.44 -5.81 -37.59
C ALA A 52 -34.65 -4.47 -37.63
N GLN A 53 -34.05 -4.15 -38.77
CA GLN A 53 -33.44 -2.86 -39.02
C GLN A 53 -34.54 -1.78 -39.12
N ASP A 54 -34.79 -1.09 -38.03
CA ASP A 54 -35.35 0.25 -38.12
C ASP A 54 -34.24 1.21 -38.56
N LEU A 55 -34.49 1.94 -39.66
CA LEU A 55 -33.56 2.93 -40.23
C LEU A 55 -33.44 4.14 -39.29
N HIS A 56 -32.69 4.01 -38.22
CA HIS A 56 -32.32 5.11 -37.31
C HIS A 56 -30.99 5.72 -37.75
N GLY A 57 -30.80 7.01 -37.50
CA GLY A 57 -29.50 7.67 -37.64
C GLY A 57 -28.67 7.61 -36.35
N GLY A 58 -27.45 8.15 -36.42
CA GLY A 58 -26.58 8.27 -35.25
C GLY A 58 -25.87 9.62 -35.17
N ILE A 59 -25.19 9.88 -34.09
CA ILE A 59 -24.26 11.02 -33.92
C ILE A 59 -22.91 10.45 -33.51
N THR A 60 -21.88 10.74 -34.28
CA THR A 60 -20.49 10.42 -33.95
C THR A 60 -19.68 11.69 -33.85
N GLY A 61 -18.62 11.70 -33.08
CA GLY A 61 -17.75 12.85 -33.02
C GLY A 61 -16.56 12.67 -32.10
N LYS A 62 -15.71 13.68 -32.10
CA LYS A 62 -14.50 13.70 -31.29
C LYS A 62 -14.38 15.00 -30.52
N VAL A 63 -14.06 14.89 -29.22
CA VAL A 63 -13.73 16.03 -28.36
C VAL A 63 -12.22 16.07 -28.17
N SER A 64 -11.58 17.17 -28.55
CA SER A 64 -10.13 17.35 -28.43
C SER A 64 -9.79 18.76 -27.97
N MET A 65 -8.52 18.96 -27.60
CA MET A 65 -7.94 20.29 -27.42
C MET A 65 -7.57 20.89 -28.79
N VAL A 66 -7.37 22.22 -28.85
CA VAL A 66 -6.91 22.92 -30.08
C VAL A 66 -5.58 22.39 -30.60
N ASP A 67 -4.72 21.84 -29.72
CA ASP A 67 -3.47 21.21 -30.11
C ASP A 67 -3.64 19.75 -30.60
N GLY A 68 -4.89 19.31 -30.79
CA GLY A 68 -5.23 17.97 -31.30
C GLY A 68 -5.26 16.87 -30.25
N GLN A 69 -5.00 17.18 -28.97
CA GLN A 69 -5.05 16.19 -27.89
C GLN A 69 -6.48 15.72 -27.62
N PRO A 70 -6.78 14.42 -27.64
CA PRO A 70 -8.12 13.92 -27.37
C PRO A 70 -8.50 14.07 -25.89
N LEU A 71 -9.77 14.36 -25.63
CA LEU A 71 -10.34 14.50 -24.30
C LEU A 71 -11.21 13.30 -23.97
N ARG A 72 -10.78 12.47 -23.03
CA ARG A 72 -11.48 11.28 -22.54
C ARG A 72 -12.40 11.61 -21.37
N ALA A 73 -13.41 10.74 -21.19
CA ALA A 73 -14.36 10.80 -20.08
C ALA A 73 -15.09 12.16 -19.97
N ILE A 74 -15.20 12.89 -21.09
CA ILE A 74 -16.07 14.04 -21.18
C ILE A 74 -17.50 13.53 -21.29
N SER A 75 -18.36 14.05 -20.42
CA SER A 75 -19.78 13.75 -20.49
C SER A 75 -20.42 14.42 -21.68
N VAL A 76 -20.98 13.61 -22.57
CA VAL A 76 -21.72 14.04 -23.76
C VAL A 76 -23.16 13.57 -23.60
N SER A 77 -24.12 14.48 -23.61
CA SER A 77 -25.55 14.17 -23.46
C SER A 77 -26.38 14.88 -24.53
N LEU A 78 -27.52 14.30 -24.90
CA LEU A 78 -28.50 14.88 -25.79
C LEU A 78 -29.63 15.44 -24.92
N LEU A 79 -29.85 16.77 -24.95
CA LEU A 79 -30.78 17.46 -24.03
C LEU A 79 -32.25 17.06 -24.25
N GLU A 80 -32.61 16.67 -25.46
CA GLU A 80 -33.96 16.26 -25.83
C GLU A 80 -34.25 14.77 -25.49
N THR A 81 -33.27 14.06 -24.94
CA THR A 81 -33.38 12.65 -24.55
C THR A 81 -32.67 12.42 -23.24
N ASP A 82 -32.94 11.28 -22.58
CA ASP A 82 -32.20 10.86 -21.38
C ASP A 82 -30.86 10.13 -21.74
N ARG A 83 -30.37 10.32 -23.01
CA ARG A 83 -29.17 9.62 -23.48
C ARG A 83 -27.92 10.41 -23.16
N GLN A 84 -26.95 9.70 -22.60
CA GLN A 84 -25.63 10.22 -22.25
C GLN A 84 -24.56 9.18 -22.53
N THR A 85 -23.40 9.62 -22.98
CA THR A 85 -22.20 8.81 -23.17
C THR A 85 -20.97 9.55 -22.62
N LEU A 86 -19.85 8.86 -22.55
CA LEU A 86 -18.55 9.44 -22.22
C LEU A 86 -17.64 9.30 -23.45
N THR A 87 -16.81 10.29 -23.68
CA THR A 87 -15.77 10.14 -24.68
C THR A 87 -14.79 9.01 -24.31
N ASP A 88 -14.42 8.20 -25.28
CA ASP A 88 -13.44 7.12 -25.15
C ASP A 88 -12.00 7.65 -25.00
N ASP A 89 -11.01 6.75 -25.00
CA ASP A 89 -9.58 7.09 -24.88
C ASP A 89 -9.06 7.95 -26.02
N GLU A 90 -9.73 7.88 -27.16
CA GLU A 90 -9.45 8.65 -28.38
C GLU A 90 -10.21 9.97 -28.44
N GLY A 91 -11.03 10.25 -27.41
CA GLY A 91 -11.90 11.41 -27.36
C GLY A 91 -13.17 11.27 -28.19
N ASN A 92 -13.47 10.08 -28.76
CA ASN A 92 -14.64 9.87 -29.58
C ASN A 92 -15.86 9.59 -28.70
N TYR A 93 -17.03 9.96 -29.20
CA TYR A 93 -18.32 9.63 -28.62
C TYR A 93 -19.28 9.17 -29.72
N HIS A 94 -20.28 8.39 -29.34
CA HIS A 94 -21.23 7.83 -30.26
C HIS A 94 -22.60 7.67 -29.62
N PHE A 95 -23.66 8.04 -30.40
CA PHE A 95 -25.07 7.77 -30.12
C PHE A 95 -25.67 7.04 -31.29
N GLU A 96 -26.16 5.83 -31.06
CA GLU A 96 -26.84 4.99 -32.08
C GLU A 96 -28.35 5.08 -31.93
N ASN A 97 -29.08 4.65 -32.95
CA ASN A 97 -30.54 4.49 -32.90
C ASN A 97 -31.28 5.77 -32.48
N LEU A 98 -30.98 6.90 -33.15
CA LEU A 98 -31.67 8.16 -32.99
C LEU A 98 -32.68 8.35 -34.12
N ASN A 99 -33.87 8.85 -33.79
CA ASN A 99 -34.83 9.28 -34.79
C ASN A 99 -34.28 10.50 -35.56
N ALA A 100 -34.63 10.63 -36.83
CA ALA A 100 -34.30 11.85 -37.58
C ALA A 100 -34.92 13.08 -36.92
N GLY A 101 -34.11 14.13 -36.75
CA GLY A 101 -34.56 15.35 -36.08
C GLY A 101 -33.41 16.21 -35.57
N SER A 102 -33.73 17.36 -35.00
CA SER A 102 -32.78 18.29 -34.44
C SER A 102 -32.55 17.96 -32.96
N TYR A 103 -31.30 17.82 -32.55
CA TYR A 103 -30.87 17.56 -31.19
C TYR A 103 -29.90 18.64 -30.72
N THR A 104 -29.79 18.82 -29.41
CA THR A 104 -28.76 19.67 -28.80
C THR A 104 -27.77 18.78 -28.04
N LEU A 105 -26.54 18.66 -28.57
CA LEU A 105 -25.43 17.97 -27.88
C LEU A 105 -24.90 18.88 -26.78
N LYS A 106 -24.91 18.40 -25.57
CA LYS A 106 -24.37 19.06 -24.38
C LYS A 106 -23.06 18.39 -24.00
N LEU A 107 -21.95 19.14 -24.02
CA LEU A 107 -20.67 18.74 -23.47
C LEU A 107 -20.52 19.30 -22.07
N GLN A 108 -20.31 18.43 -21.09
CA GLN A 108 -20.07 18.83 -19.72
C GLN A 108 -18.63 18.49 -19.33
N ILE A 109 -17.84 19.54 -19.16
CA ILE A 109 -16.45 19.44 -18.76
C ILE A 109 -16.33 20.00 -17.35
N LEU A 110 -15.65 19.26 -16.46
CA LEU A 110 -15.50 19.70 -15.07
C LEU A 110 -14.78 21.05 -15.00
N GLY A 111 -15.40 22.05 -14.39
CA GLY A 111 -14.83 23.41 -14.23
C GLY A 111 -14.95 24.31 -15.45
N SER A 112 -15.68 23.91 -16.50
CA SER A 112 -16.00 24.79 -17.64
C SER A 112 -17.47 25.13 -17.67
N LYS A 113 -17.82 26.25 -18.39
CA LYS A 113 -19.21 26.52 -18.75
C LYS A 113 -19.72 25.37 -19.63
N GLU A 114 -20.98 25.03 -19.48
CA GLU A 114 -21.71 24.10 -20.32
C GLU A 114 -21.64 24.53 -21.79
N ILE A 115 -21.24 23.59 -22.67
CA ILE A 115 -21.16 23.81 -24.11
C ILE A 115 -22.35 23.12 -24.75
N ARG A 116 -23.12 23.85 -25.57
CA ARG A 116 -24.26 23.31 -26.30
C ARG A 116 -24.03 23.45 -27.79
N LEU A 117 -24.20 22.38 -28.53
CA LEU A 117 -23.97 22.28 -29.96
C LEU A 117 -25.23 21.74 -30.64
N PRO A 118 -25.88 22.48 -31.52
CA PRO A 118 -27.01 21.96 -32.31
C PRO A 118 -26.50 20.93 -33.32
N VAL A 119 -27.21 19.83 -33.51
CA VAL A 119 -26.90 18.76 -34.47
C VAL A 119 -28.18 18.20 -35.08
N GLU A 120 -28.18 17.95 -36.38
CA GLU A 120 -29.30 17.39 -37.11
C GLU A 120 -29.00 15.94 -37.51
N VAL A 121 -29.87 15.02 -37.12
CA VAL A 121 -29.74 13.59 -37.41
C VAL A 121 -30.64 13.26 -38.60
N LYS A 122 -30.07 12.61 -39.61
CA LYS A 122 -30.79 12.10 -40.78
C LYS A 122 -30.99 10.60 -40.68
N THR A 123 -32.09 10.13 -41.25
CA THR A 123 -32.40 8.71 -41.31
C THR A 123 -31.32 7.90 -42.03
N GLY A 124 -30.78 6.89 -41.37
CA GLY A 124 -29.79 5.96 -42.00
C GLY A 124 -28.37 6.50 -42.09
N GLU A 125 -28.10 7.70 -41.56
CA GLU A 125 -26.76 8.30 -41.57
C GLU A 125 -26.27 8.66 -40.17
N ASP A 126 -24.96 8.47 -39.94
CA ASP A 126 -24.30 9.00 -38.76
C ASP A 126 -23.81 10.43 -39.04
N THR A 127 -24.36 11.37 -38.28
CA THR A 127 -23.93 12.78 -38.32
C THR A 127 -22.65 12.95 -37.51
N LYS A 128 -21.58 13.43 -38.16
CA LYS A 128 -20.30 13.68 -37.49
C LYS A 128 -20.24 15.09 -36.93
N LEU A 129 -19.93 15.21 -35.61
CA LEU A 129 -19.78 16.48 -34.91
C LEU A 129 -18.54 16.47 -34.01
N ASP A 130 -17.42 16.98 -34.50
CA ASP A 130 -16.18 17.13 -33.74
C ASP A 130 -16.16 18.46 -32.98
N TYR A 131 -15.59 18.53 -31.80
CA TYR A 131 -15.45 19.75 -31.01
C TYR A 131 -14.03 19.92 -30.45
N GLN A 132 -13.48 21.14 -30.61
CA GLN A 132 -12.17 21.51 -30.09
C GLN A 132 -12.30 22.54 -28.96
N LEU A 133 -11.72 22.23 -27.80
CA LEU A 133 -11.70 23.12 -26.65
C LEU A 133 -10.50 24.06 -26.69
N THR A 134 -10.75 25.35 -26.41
CA THR A 134 -9.71 26.36 -26.22
C THR A 134 -9.28 26.43 -24.75
N LYS A 135 -8.07 26.95 -24.51
CA LYS A 135 -7.56 27.12 -23.12
C LYS A 135 -8.41 28.04 -22.25
N GLU A 136 -9.13 28.97 -22.86
CA GLU A 136 -10.03 29.91 -22.17
C GLU A 136 -11.30 29.22 -21.61
N ASN A 137 -11.68 28.09 -22.18
CA ASN A 137 -12.79 27.28 -21.69
C ASN A 137 -12.41 26.37 -20.52
N ILE A 138 -11.12 26.40 -20.07
CA ILE A 138 -10.56 25.42 -19.12
C ILE A 138 -9.99 26.14 -17.89
N GLN A 139 -10.79 26.87 -17.15
CA GLN A 139 -10.31 27.51 -15.89
C GLN A 139 -10.21 26.56 -14.69
N ALA A 140 -10.59 25.30 -14.80
CA ALA A 140 -10.49 24.35 -13.68
C ALA A 140 -10.51 22.87 -14.10
N ILE A 141 -9.69 22.43 -15.06
CA ILE A 141 -9.47 20.98 -15.22
C ILE A 141 -8.26 20.55 -14.39
N GLN A 142 -8.44 20.37 -13.10
CA GLN A 142 -7.61 19.48 -12.32
C GLN A 142 -8.15 18.06 -12.52
N GLU A 143 -7.39 17.21 -13.24
CA GLU A 143 -7.50 15.75 -13.27
C GLU A 143 -8.40 15.01 -14.30
N VAL A 144 -8.87 15.58 -15.39
CA VAL A 144 -9.55 14.76 -16.43
C VAL A 144 -9.04 15.01 -17.85
N VAL A 145 -7.76 15.17 -18.06
CA VAL A 145 -7.16 15.08 -19.40
C VAL A 145 -6.40 13.78 -19.53
N ILE A 146 -7.04 12.73 -20.03
CA ILE A 146 -6.35 11.49 -20.39
C ILE A 146 -6.09 11.51 -21.89
N MET A 147 -4.84 11.71 -22.23
CA MET A 147 -4.35 11.64 -23.62
C MET A 147 -4.28 10.18 -24.10
N LYS A 148 -4.54 9.93 -25.35
CA LYS A 148 -4.44 8.62 -26.06
C LYS A 148 -3.10 7.89 -25.84
N ASN A 149 -2.05 8.61 -25.51
CA ASN A 149 -0.69 8.09 -25.38
C ASN A 149 -0.07 8.36 -24.01
N THR A 150 -0.86 8.54 -22.94
CA THR A 150 -0.33 8.72 -21.61
C THR A 150 -0.05 7.38 -20.94
N ASN A 151 1.13 7.30 -20.33
CA ASN A 151 1.52 6.14 -19.52
C ASN A 151 0.58 6.03 -18.31
N ARG A 152 -0.36 5.07 -18.37
CA ARG A 152 -1.38 4.85 -17.32
C ARG A 152 -0.80 4.33 -16.01
N PHE A 153 0.46 3.88 -16.02
CA PHE A 153 1.14 3.38 -14.82
C PHE A 153 1.96 4.45 -14.11
N SER A 154 1.92 5.70 -14.57
CA SER A 154 2.55 6.83 -13.89
C SER A 154 1.58 7.99 -13.72
N LYS A 155 1.91 8.93 -12.81
CA LYS A 155 1.17 10.18 -12.58
C LYS A 155 2.13 11.36 -12.72
N LYS A 156 1.69 12.41 -13.40
CA LYS A 156 2.52 13.62 -13.63
C LYS A 156 2.72 14.44 -12.37
N GLU A 157 1.75 14.43 -11.46
CA GLU A 157 1.75 15.26 -10.26
C GLU A 157 1.14 14.56 -9.04
N SER A 158 1.45 15.05 -7.86
CA SER A 158 0.78 14.68 -6.61
C SER A 158 0.63 15.91 -5.71
N GLY A 159 -0.58 16.18 -5.25
CA GLY A 159 -0.86 17.20 -4.24
C GLY A 159 -0.49 16.81 -2.81
N PHE A 160 -0.12 15.52 -2.57
CA PHE A 160 0.19 15.04 -1.22
C PHE A 160 1.68 15.15 -0.88
N VAL A 161 2.58 14.87 -1.83
CA VAL A 161 4.03 14.74 -1.59
C VAL A 161 4.65 16.01 -1.05
N ALA A 162 4.31 17.16 -1.63
CA ALA A 162 4.78 18.48 -1.17
C ALA A 162 3.68 19.29 -0.46
N ARG A 163 2.47 18.74 -0.32
CA ARG A 163 1.24 19.48 0.06
C ARG A 163 0.95 20.69 -0.84
N LEU A 164 1.53 20.68 -2.02
CA LEU A 164 1.39 21.65 -3.09
C LEU A 164 1.17 20.91 -4.41
N PRO A 165 0.44 21.46 -5.37
CA PRO A 165 0.24 20.85 -6.68
C PRO A 165 1.51 21.00 -7.54
N LEU A 166 2.51 20.16 -7.27
CA LEU A 166 3.77 20.13 -8.00
C LEU A 166 3.80 18.95 -8.97
N LYS A 167 4.26 19.19 -10.18
CA LYS A 167 4.62 18.12 -11.12
C LYS A 167 5.80 17.34 -10.55
N ASN A 168 5.94 16.06 -10.95
CA ASN A 168 7.09 15.24 -10.51
C ASN A 168 8.43 15.90 -10.88
N LEU A 169 8.52 16.49 -12.08
CA LEU A 169 9.72 17.21 -12.54
C LEU A 169 10.07 18.47 -11.71
N GLU A 170 9.09 19.08 -11.07
CA GLU A 170 9.26 20.30 -10.24
C GLU A 170 9.51 19.99 -8.75
N ASN A 171 9.34 18.72 -8.35
CA ASN A 171 9.47 18.32 -6.96
C ASN A 171 10.89 17.84 -6.65
N PRO A 172 11.63 18.47 -5.73
CA PRO A 172 12.98 18.03 -5.38
C PRO A 172 13.01 16.69 -4.62
N GLN A 173 11.88 16.16 -4.17
CA GLN A 173 11.79 14.89 -3.45
C GLN A 173 11.45 13.72 -4.39
N VAL A 174 12.10 12.58 -4.17
CA VAL A 174 11.76 11.32 -4.87
C VAL A 174 10.50 10.71 -4.28
N TYR A 175 9.58 10.33 -5.14
CA TYR A 175 8.44 9.48 -4.81
C TYR A 175 8.07 8.58 -5.99
N ASN A 176 7.55 7.40 -5.69
CA ASN A 176 7.08 6.42 -6.65
C ASN A 176 5.57 6.29 -6.54
N THR A 177 4.89 6.09 -7.66
CA THR A 177 3.43 5.92 -7.68
C THR A 177 3.08 4.56 -8.26
N VAL A 178 2.33 3.76 -7.51
CA VAL A 178 1.73 2.51 -7.98
C VAL A 178 0.25 2.76 -8.22
N THR A 179 -0.16 2.80 -9.48
CA THR A 179 -1.54 3.15 -9.87
C THR A 179 -2.48 1.95 -9.83
N LYS A 180 -3.79 2.19 -9.76
CA LYS A 180 -4.80 1.12 -9.80
C LYS A 180 -4.74 0.31 -11.08
N GLU A 181 -4.43 0.95 -12.20
CA GLU A 181 -4.30 0.31 -13.50
C GLU A 181 -3.22 -0.77 -13.47
N LEU A 182 -2.10 -0.51 -12.78
CA LEU A 182 -1.02 -1.47 -12.64
C LEU A 182 -1.42 -2.65 -11.73
N PHE A 183 -1.93 -2.38 -10.52
CA PHE A 183 -2.28 -3.48 -9.64
C PHE A 183 -3.54 -4.26 -10.06
N GLN A 184 -4.47 -3.65 -10.81
CA GLN A 184 -5.57 -4.37 -11.46
C GLN A 184 -5.05 -5.28 -12.58
N GLU A 185 -4.07 -4.82 -13.38
CA GLU A 185 -3.46 -5.64 -14.41
C GLU A 185 -2.74 -6.86 -13.81
N GLN A 186 -2.10 -6.68 -12.67
CA GLN A 186 -1.44 -7.73 -11.92
C GLN A 186 -2.38 -8.61 -11.08
N VAL A 187 -3.70 -8.36 -11.06
CA VAL A 187 -4.65 -9.02 -10.14
C VAL A 187 -4.10 -9.01 -8.70
N ALA A 188 -3.57 -7.86 -8.26
CA ALA A 188 -3.03 -7.71 -6.92
C ALA A 188 -4.17 -7.50 -5.91
N VAL A 189 -4.27 -8.40 -4.93
CA VAL A 189 -5.42 -8.49 -4.02
C VAL A 189 -5.11 -8.02 -2.59
N ASP A 190 -3.88 -7.64 -2.31
CA ASP A 190 -3.39 -7.17 -1.01
C ASP A 190 -2.30 -6.10 -1.16
N LEU A 191 -2.04 -5.35 -0.07
CA LEU A 191 -1.03 -4.27 -0.08
C LEU A 191 0.40 -4.79 -0.30
N GLY A 192 0.71 -6.00 0.12
CA GLY A 192 2.02 -6.61 -0.10
C GLY A 192 2.30 -6.81 -1.57
N SER A 193 1.34 -7.39 -2.30
CA SER A 193 1.42 -7.59 -3.76
C SER A 193 1.53 -6.27 -4.52
N ILE A 194 0.79 -5.23 -4.11
CA ILE A 194 0.85 -3.90 -4.73
C ILE A 194 2.23 -3.27 -4.52
N SER A 195 2.76 -3.34 -3.31
CA SER A 195 4.00 -2.67 -2.92
C SER A 195 5.25 -3.27 -3.55
N LYS A 196 5.20 -4.51 -4.07
CA LYS A 196 6.28 -5.12 -4.85
C LYS A 196 6.73 -4.26 -6.04
N ASN A 197 5.86 -3.37 -6.52
CA ASN A 197 6.14 -2.45 -7.62
C ASN A 197 6.98 -1.22 -7.20
N VAL A 198 7.18 -1.00 -5.90
CA VAL A 198 7.99 0.13 -5.39
C VAL A 198 9.45 -0.29 -5.30
N PRO A 199 10.40 0.45 -5.94
CA PRO A 199 11.83 0.18 -5.80
C PRO A 199 12.26 0.14 -4.32
N GLY A 200 12.98 -0.91 -3.93
CA GLY A 200 13.48 -1.08 -2.58
C GLY A 200 12.48 -1.55 -1.52
N ALA A 201 11.22 -1.83 -1.88
CA ALA A 201 10.23 -2.37 -0.93
C ALA A 201 10.54 -3.82 -0.52
N GLY A 202 11.08 -4.61 -1.44
CA GLY A 202 11.45 -6.01 -1.20
C GLY A 202 10.24 -6.91 -0.91
N VAL A 203 10.51 -8.03 -0.27
CA VAL A 203 9.46 -8.93 0.23
C VAL A 203 8.74 -8.27 1.39
N PRO A 204 7.40 -8.14 1.35
CA PRO A 204 6.64 -7.53 2.44
C PRO A 204 6.78 -8.37 3.73
N MET A 205 6.89 -7.69 4.84
CA MET A 205 6.78 -8.32 6.13
C MET A 205 5.34 -8.25 6.62
N ILE A 206 4.74 -9.39 6.83
CA ILE A 206 3.41 -9.48 7.44
C ILE A 206 3.60 -9.69 8.94
N ALA A 207 3.10 -8.77 9.74
CA ALA A 207 3.09 -8.92 11.19
C ALA A 207 2.03 -9.93 11.63
N ASN A 208 2.11 -10.37 12.87
CA ASN A 208 1.30 -11.46 13.41
C ASN A 208 -0.23 -11.24 13.28
N GLN A 209 -0.68 -9.99 13.27
CA GLN A 209 -2.09 -9.59 13.10
C GLN A 209 -2.44 -9.13 11.67
N GLY A 210 -1.66 -9.51 10.68
CA GLY A 210 -1.89 -9.19 9.27
C GLY A 210 -1.45 -7.79 8.82
N ARG A 211 -0.86 -6.97 9.72
CA ARG A 211 -0.26 -5.68 9.33
C ARG A 211 0.92 -5.89 8.40
N VAL A 212 0.96 -5.13 7.31
CA VAL A 212 2.04 -5.19 6.32
C VAL A 212 3.04 -4.05 6.56
N THR A 213 4.33 -4.36 6.55
CA THR A 213 5.41 -3.37 6.55
C THR A 213 6.39 -3.65 5.42
N PHE A 214 7.10 -2.62 4.98
CA PHE A 214 8.04 -2.66 3.87
C PHE A 214 9.42 -2.21 4.33
N ARG A 215 10.41 -2.40 3.47
CA ARG A 215 11.73 -1.80 3.64
C ARG A 215 11.87 -0.62 2.67
N SER A 216 12.51 0.43 3.13
CA SER A 216 12.86 1.58 2.30
C SER A 216 14.16 2.14 2.82
N ARG A 217 15.19 2.21 1.96
CA ARG A 217 16.51 2.76 2.32
C ARG A 217 17.12 2.18 3.60
N GLY A 218 16.90 0.87 3.86
CA GLY A 218 17.40 0.18 5.05
C GLY A 218 16.58 0.34 6.34
N PHE A 219 15.45 1.07 6.29
CA PHE A 219 14.54 1.27 7.42
C PHE A 219 13.20 0.56 7.21
N GLU A 220 12.54 0.20 8.31
CA GLU A 220 11.17 -0.31 8.27
C GLU A 220 10.20 0.83 8.04
N THR A 221 9.24 0.65 7.13
CA THR A 221 8.25 1.65 6.76
C THR A 221 6.86 1.04 6.71
N GLU A 222 5.86 1.74 7.21
CA GLU A 222 4.47 1.29 7.30
C GLU A 222 3.58 2.11 6.36
N PRO A 223 2.48 1.52 5.82
CA PRO A 223 1.50 2.25 5.02
C PRO A 223 0.48 2.99 5.91
N ASN A 224 0.96 3.72 6.92
CA ASN A 224 0.15 4.42 7.91
C ASN A 224 -0.31 5.82 7.48
N ALA A 225 0.14 6.33 6.35
CA ALA A 225 -0.40 7.54 5.77
C ALA A 225 -1.62 7.23 4.89
N ARG A 226 -2.68 8.05 5.00
CA ARG A 226 -3.90 7.99 4.20
C ARG A 226 -4.31 9.39 3.79
N ASN A 227 -4.35 9.65 2.48
CA ASN A 227 -4.63 11.00 1.93
C ASN A 227 -3.75 12.10 2.56
N GLY A 228 -2.47 11.79 2.81
CA GLY A 228 -1.48 12.75 3.34
C GLY A 228 -1.55 13.01 4.85
N VAL A 229 -2.39 12.30 5.60
CA VAL A 229 -2.51 12.41 7.07
C VAL A 229 -2.37 11.05 7.74
N ALA A 230 -2.24 11.04 9.06
CA ALA A 230 -2.15 9.79 9.82
C ALA A 230 -3.43 8.96 9.70
N GLY A 231 -3.28 7.69 9.36
CA GLY A 231 -4.32 6.67 9.34
C GLY A 231 -3.94 5.51 10.27
N ALA A 232 -4.87 4.63 10.58
CA ALA A 232 -4.55 3.39 11.28
C ALA A 232 -3.95 2.37 10.31
N ALA A 233 -2.95 1.62 10.76
CA ALA A 233 -2.30 0.55 10.00
C ALA A 233 -2.08 -0.73 10.81
N PHE A 234 -2.58 -0.83 12.04
CA PHE A 234 -2.41 -2.01 12.92
C PHE A 234 -3.45 -3.10 12.65
N SER A 235 -3.79 -3.33 11.38
CA SER A 235 -4.79 -4.30 10.94
C SER A 235 -4.49 -4.73 9.51
N VAL A 236 -5.20 -5.73 9.02
CA VAL A 236 -5.32 -6.00 7.60
C VAL A 236 -6.00 -4.80 6.93
N ILE A 237 -5.39 -4.24 5.91
CA ILE A 237 -5.94 -3.15 5.11
C ILE A 237 -6.27 -3.69 3.73
N ASP A 238 -7.55 -3.60 3.36
CA ASP A 238 -8.02 -4.04 2.05
C ASP A 238 -7.76 -2.97 0.98
N PRO A 239 -7.24 -3.33 -0.22
CA PRO A 239 -6.97 -2.37 -1.29
C PRO A 239 -8.22 -1.94 -2.09
N VAL A 240 -9.42 -2.40 -1.77
CA VAL A 240 -10.64 -2.13 -2.56
C VAL A 240 -10.92 -0.62 -2.73
N ASN A 241 -10.58 0.19 -1.72
CA ASN A 241 -10.73 1.65 -1.73
C ASN A 241 -9.47 2.40 -2.22
N LEU A 242 -8.50 1.69 -2.79
CA LEU A 242 -7.23 2.28 -3.16
C LEU A 242 -7.25 2.77 -4.62
N GLU A 243 -6.94 4.05 -4.83
CA GLU A 243 -6.72 4.64 -6.15
C GLU A 243 -5.24 4.49 -6.57
N ARG A 244 -4.31 4.69 -5.60
CA ARG A 244 -2.87 4.51 -5.79
C ARG A 244 -2.13 4.46 -4.45
N ILE A 245 -0.90 3.97 -4.48
CA ILE A 245 0.08 4.14 -3.41
C ILE A 245 1.13 5.14 -3.88
N GLU A 246 1.48 6.09 -3.02
CA GLU A 246 2.60 7.00 -3.21
C GLU A 246 3.68 6.66 -2.17
N ALA A 247 4.80 6.13 -2.61
CA ALA A 247 5.96 5.85 -1.75
C ALA A 247 6.91 7.05 -1.77
N ILE A 248 6.78 7.92 -0.78
CA ILE A 248 7.58 9.12 -0.61
C ILE A 248 8.87 8.72 0.09
N LYS A 249 10.02 8.96 -0.52
CA LYS A 249 11.31 8.45 -0.08
C LYS A 249 12.04 9.40 0.89
N GLY A 250 12.75 8.80 1.86
CA GLY A 250 13.58 9.52 2.83
C GLY A 250 12.82 10.14 4.00
N PRO A 251 13.53 10.74 4.96
CA PRO A 251 12.94 11.36 6.14
C PRO A 251 12.04 12.52 5.73
N SER A 252 10.75 12.44 6.02
CA SER A 252 9.73 13.37 5.52
C SER A 252 8.98 14.09 6.66
N ALA A 253 9.62 14.26 7.82
CA ALA A 253 8.96 14.87 8.98
C ALA A 253 8.56 16.33 8.76
N THR A 254 9.30 17.09 7.94
CA THR A 254 9.04 18.52 7.70
C THR A 254 7.61 18.82 7.26
N LEU A 255 7.00 17.99 6.42
CA LEU A 255 5.62 18.20 5.97
C LEU A 255 4.62 17.29 6.68
N PHE A 256 5.04 16.07 7.06
CA PHE A 256 4.11 15.06 7.58
C PHE A 256 4.16 14.91 9.10
N GLY A 257 5.20 15.44 9.77
CA GLY A 257 5.44 15.20 11.20
C GLY A 257 5.76 13.73 11.50
N LYS A 258 6.20 13.44 12.71
CA LYS A 258 6.51 12.07 13.15
C LYS A 258 5.30 11.12 13.08
N SER A 259 4.10 11.62 13.30
CA SER A 259 2.86 10.83 13.32
C SER A 259 2.58 10.08 12.02
N VAL A 260 2.99 10.65 10.90
CA VAL A 260 2.85 10.07 9.55
C VAL A 260 4.20 9.55 9.06
N ALA A 261 5.26 10.35 9.20
CA ALA A 261 6.62 10.00 8.81
C ALA A 261 7.35 9.28 9.96
N SER A 262 6.85 8.12 10.36
CA SER A 262 7.43 7.32 11.46
C SER A 262 8.74 6.61 11.09
N SER A 263 9.15 6.67 9.81
CA SER A 263 10.34 6.01 9.28
C SER A 263 11.28 6.99 8.60
N TYR A 264 12.57 6.81 8.80
CA TYR A 264 13.61 7.54 8.05
C TYR A 264 13.74 7.09 6.59
N GLY A 265 13.20 5.91 6.25
CA GLY A 265 13.17 5.40 4.88
C GLY A 265 12.10 6.03 4.00
N GLY A 266 11.08 6.64 4.60
CA GLY A 266 10.00 7.31 3.87
C GLY A 266 8.59 7.05 4.41
N VAL A 267 7.61 7.44 3.61
CA VAL A 267 6.18 7.34 3.90
C VAL A 267 5.48 6.62 2.75
N TYR A 268 4.67 5.62 3.05
CA TYR A 268 3.74 5.01 2.09
C TYR A 268 2.34 5.60 2.30
N ASN A 269 1.94 6.49 1.39
CA ASN A 269 0.66 7.18 1.41
C ASN A 269 -0.36 6.42 0.57
N ARG A 270 -1.44 5.97 1.21
CA ARG A 270 -2.60 5.35 0.56
C ARG A 270 -3.55 6.44 0.10
N VAL A 271 -3.67 6.65 -1.21
CA VAL A 271 -4.64 7.59 -1.79
C VAL A 271 -5.91 6.83 -2.12
N THR A 272 -7.02 7.26 -1.53
CA THR A 272 -8.31 6.59 -1.66
C THR A 272 -9.07 7.04 -2.91
N LYS A 273 -9.96 6.19 -3.40
CA LYS A 273 -10.90 6.49 -4.49
C LYS A 273 -11.87 7.57 -4.04
N LYS A 274 -12.11 8.57 -4.92
CA LYS A 274 -13.08 9.64 -4.69
C LYS A 274 -14.34 9.43 -5.53
N PRO A 275 -15.50 9.99 -5.13
CA PRO A 275 -16.69 10.06 -5.98
C PRO A 275 -16.42 10.84 -7.27
N TYR A 276 -17.15 10.51 -8.35
CA TYR A 276 -17.07 11.16 -9.65
C TYR A 276 -18.48 11.44 -10.23
N ASN A 277 -18.58 12.31 -11.25
CA ASN A 277 -19.84 12.92 -11.67
C ASN A 277 -20.86 12.01 -12.37
N ASN A 278 -20.47 10.79 -12.75
CA ASN A 278 -21.34 9.88 -13.50
C ASN A 278 -21.75 8.68 -12.66
N PHE A 279 -22.93 8.09 -12.94
CA PHE A 279 -23.23 6.76 -12.45
C PHE A 279 -22.29 5.74 -13.10
N GLY A 280 -21.83 4.79 -12.31
CA GLY A 280 -20.97 3.72 -12.81
C GLY A 280 -20.38 2.89 -11.68
N GLY A 281 -19.75 1.80 -12.05
CA GLY A 281 -19.17 0.92 -11.05
C GLY A 281 -18.56 -0.35 -11.61
N GLU A 282 -18.14 -1.22 -10.69
CA GLU A 282 -17.54 -2.50 -11.00
C GLU A 282 -17.88 -3.51 -9.90
N VAL A 283 -18.30 -4.71 -10.30
CA VAL A 283 -18.44 -5.86 -9.41
C VAL A 283 -17.42 -6.89 -9.87
N GLY A 284 -16.59 -7.37 -8.95
CA GLY A 284 -15.51 -8.29 -9.25
C GLY A 284 -15.48 -9.50 -8.34
N TYR A 285 -15.05 -10.64 -8.88
CA TYR A 285 -14.79 -11.86 -8.13
C TYR A 285 -13.39 -12.38 -8.46
N VAL A 286 -12.68 -12.84 -7.43
CA VAL A 286 -11.38 -13.51 -7.57
C VAL A 286 -11.41 -14.81 -6.78
N GLY A 287 -11.07 -15.91 -7.44
CA GLY A 287 -10.93 -17.23 -6.81
C GLY A 287 -9.53 -17.80 -7.08
N GLY A 288 -9.05 -18.70 -6.20
CA GLY A 288 -7.72 -19.27 -6.42
C GLY A 288 -7.24 -20.27 -5.38
N SER A 289 -5.93 -20.45 -5.34
CA SER A 289 -5.23 -21.37 -4.45
C SER A 289 -5.62 -21.14 -2.98
N TRP A 290 -5.58 -22.21 -2.19
CA TRP A 290 -5.91 -22.23 -0.74
C TRP A 290 -7.31 -21.72 -0.43
N SER A 291 -8.29 -22.10 -1.29
CA SER A 291 -9.69 -21.69 -1.14
C SER A 291 -9.84 -20.16 -1.11
N TYR A 292 -8.98 -19.43 -1.84
CA TYR A 292 -9.12 -18.00 -1.95
C TYR A 292 -10.42 -17.63 -2.66
N ASN A 293 -11.23 -16.81 -2.02
CA ASN A 293 -12.48 -16.28 -2.57
C ASN A 293 -12.60 -14.81 -2.16
N ARG A 294 -12.77 -13.94 -3.14
CA ARG A 294 -12.92 -12.51 -2.91
C ARG A 294 -13.99 -11.91 -3.80
N LEU A 295 -14.97 -11.25 -3.20
CA LEU A 295 -15.98 -10.44 -3.89
C LEU A 295 -15.66 -8.96 -3.65
N THR A 296 -15.75 -8.14 -4.68
CA THR A 296 -15.57 -6.68 -4.61
C THR A 296 -16.74 -5.95 -5.27
N VAL A 297 -17.09 -4.80 -4.72
CA VAL A 297 -18.11 -3.90 -5.24
C VAL A 297 -17.57 -2.47 -5.20
N ASP A 298 -17.70 -1.76 -6.30
CA ASP A 298 -17.41 -0.33 -6.44
C ASP A 298 -18.59 0.32 -7.15
N VAL A 299 -19.34 1.15 -6.48
CA VAL A 299 -20.53 1.83 -7.05
C VAL A 299 -20.41 3.32 -6.79
N ASN A 300 -20.55 4.12 -7.83
CA ASN A 300 -20.56 5.57 -7.79
C ASN A 300 -21.86 6.13 -8.35
N THR A 301 -22.41 7.13 -7.69
CA THR A 301 -23.64 7.79 -8.13
C THR A 301 -23.66 9.26 -7.75
N PRO A 302 -24.11 10.15 -8.65
CA PRO A 302 -24.60 11.46 -8.27
C PRO A 302 -25.83 11.32 -7.36
N VAL A 303 -25.90 12.12 -6.30
CA VAL A 303 -27.01 12.11 -5.32
C VAL A 303 -28.11 13.08 -5.72
N ASN A 304 -27.75 14.17 -6.41
CA ASN A 304 -28.69 15.18 -6.89
C ASN A 304 -28.54 15.42 -8.40
N LYS A 305 -29.56 16.05 -9.00
CA LYS A 305 -29.60 16.33 -10.44
C LYS A 305 -28.46 17.24 -10.92
N ASP A 306 -28.07 18.20 -10.10
CA ASP A 306 -27.00 19.16 -10.40
C ASP A 306 -25.60 18.57 -10.25
N ARG A 307 -25.50 17.28 -9.78
CA ARG A 307 -24.25 16.56 -9.57
C ARG A 307 -23.23 17.28 -8.65
N THR A 308 -23.75 18.14 -7.80
CA THR A 308 -22.94 18.81 -6.77
C THR A 308 -22.70 17.90 -5.56
N ALA A 309 -23.57 16.92 -5.34
CA ALA A 309 -23.45 15.90 -4.30
C ALA A 309 -23.23 14.53 -4.95
N LEU A 310 -22.13 13.87 -4.59
CA LEU A 310 -21.68 12.62 -5.18
C LEU A 310 -21.41 11.61 -4.09
N PHE A 311 -21.76 10.37 -4.32
CA PHE A 311 -21.53 9.25 -3.40
C PHE A 311 -20.79 8.11 -4.12
N ARG A 312 -19.87 7.47 -3.43
CA ARG A 312 -19.21 6.23 -3.88
C ARG A 312 -19.08 5.26 -2.74
N LEU A 313 -19.36 4.01 -3.00
CA LEU A 313 -19.18 2.89 -2.08
C LEU A 313 -18.20 1.88 -2.67
N ASN A 314 -17.16 1.57 -1.91
CA ASN A 314 -16.28 0.44 -2.19
C ASN A 314 -16.46 -0.59 -1.08
N ALA A 315 -16.60 -1.87 -1.44
CA ALA A 315 -16.70 -2.96 -0.47
C ALA A 315 -15.99 -4.21 -0.97
N ALA A 316 -15.47 -5.00 -0.04
CA ALA A 316 -14.86 -6.30 -0.34
C ALA A 316 -15.09 -7.29 0.79
N GLY A 317 -15.35 -8.55 0.44
CA GLY A 317 -15.31 -9.70 1.35
C GLY A 317 -14.29 -10.72 0.86
N THR A 318 -13.40 -11.19 1.73
CA THR A 318 -12.33 -12.13 1.38
C THR A 318 -12.30 -13.29 2.37
N PHE A 319 -12.15 -14.50 1.84
CA PHE A 319 -11.98 -15.75 2.58
C PHE A 319 -10.79 -16.50 2.00
N GLU A 320 -9.84 -16.89 2.85
CA GLU A 320 -8.62 -17.57 2.43
C GLU A 320 -8.13 -18.53 3.52
N LYS A 321 -7.67 -19.70 3.11
CA LYS A 321 -6.87 -20.60 3.97
C LYS A 321 -5.38 -20.28 3.80
N SER A 322 -4.58 -20.67 4.79
CA SER A 322 -3.13 -20.58 4.68
C SER A 322 -2.57 -21.59 3.66
N PHE A 323 -1.43 -21.28 3.07
CA PHE A 323 -0.64 -22.28 2.35
C PHE A 323 0.09 -23.27 3.28
N GLN A 324 0.16 -22.95 4.59
CA GLN A 324 0.63 -23.86 5.62
C GLN A 324 -0.47 -24.86 6.02
N ASP A 325 -0.09 -25.91 6.74
CA ASP A 325 -1.01 -26.96 7.18
C ASP A 325 -2.20 -26.47 8.01
N LEU A 326 -2.08 -25.31 8.67
CA LEU A 326 -3.11 -24.64 9.45
C LEU A 326 -3.12 -23.13 9.12
N GLY A 327 -4.23 -22.48 9.39
CA GLY A 327 -4.40 -21.04 9.31
C GLY A 327 -5.43 -20.59 8.29
N PHE A 328 -5.99 -19.42 8.57
CA PHE A 328 -6.95 -18.75 7.69
C PHE A 328 -6.91 -17.24 7.90
N THR A 329 -7.48 -16.49 6.94
CA THR A 329 -7.79 -15.07 7.08
C THR A 329 -9.10 -14.77 6.36
N ASN A 330 -10.08 -14.24 7.11
CA ASN A 330 -11.36 -13.78 6.58
C ASN A 330 -11.45 -12.27 6.84
N SER A 331 -11.84 -11.49 5.86
CA SER A 331 -11.93 -10.04 6.01
C SER A 331 -13.13 -9.43 5.31
N LEU A 332 -13.61 -8.31 5.85
CA LEU A 332 -14.64 -7.45 5.31
C LEU A 332 -14.12 -6.02 5.29
N ALA A 333 -14.23 -5.36 4.16
CA ALA A 333 -13.93 -3.94 3.99
C ALA A 333 -15.15 -3.21 3.44
N ILE A 334 -15.45 -2.02 4.00
CA ILE A 334 -16.52 -1.15 3.55
C ILE A 334 -16.01 0.29 3.61
N ALA A 335 -16.05 0.99 2.48
CA ALA A 335 -15.50 2.32 2.37
C ALA A 335 -16.44 3.26 1.58
N PRO A 336 -17.44 3.87 2.26
CA PRO A 336 -18.26 4.93 1.67
C PRO A 336 -17.49 6.25 1.62
N SER A 337 -17.68 7.00 0.55
CA SER A 337 -17.17 8.35 0.39
C SER A 337 -18.25 9.28 -0.18
N PHE A 338 -18.23 10.52 0.23
CA PHE A 338 -19.20 11.53 -0.15
C PHE A 338 -18.45 12.82 -0.49
N SER A 339 -18.74 13.41 -1.63
CA SER A 339 -18.22 14.71 -2.07
C SER A 339 -19.38 15.67 -2.29
N TYR A 340 -19.24 16.88 -1.78
CA TYR A 340 -20.26 17.92 -1.91
C TYR A 340 -19.65 19.27 -2.29
N GLN A 341 -19.99 19.76 -3.45
CA GLN A 341 -19.72 21.14 -3.87
C GLN A 341 -20.79 22.04 -3.30
N ILE A 342 -20.51 22.69 -2.17
CA ILE A 342 -21.48 23.53 -1.42
C ILE A 342 -21.81 24.77 -2.22
N ASN A 343 -20.79 25.41 -2.80
CA ASN A 343 -20.88 26.52 -3.74
C ASN A 343 -19.58 26.62 -4.56
N ASP A 344 -19.44 27.63 -5.41
CA ASP A 344 -18.28 27.79 -6.31
C ASP A 344 -16.93 27.92 -5.57
N ARG A 345 -16.97 28.26 -4.28
CA ARG A 345 -15.77 28.46 -3.44
C ARG A 345 -15.55 27.38 -2.40
N MET A 346 -16.55 26.55 -2.09
CA MET A 346 -16.49 25.64 -0.96
C MET A 346 -16.85 24.21 -1.34
N SER A 347 -15.97 23.27 -1.04
CA SER A 347 -16.19 21.83 -1.26
C SER A 347 -15.84 21.01 -0.02
N LEU A 348 -16.63 19.97 0.22
CA LEU A 348 -16.49 19.01 1.31
C LEU A 348 -16.25 17.60 0.74
N LEU A 349 -15.26 16.90 1.27
CA LEU A 349 -15.04 15.47 1.06
C LEU A 349 -15.12 14.74 2.40
N LEU A 350 -15.98 13.73 2.48
CA LEU A 350 -16.04 12.78 3.59
C LEU A 350 -15.65 11.41 3.06
N ASP A 351 -14.78 10.70 3.75
CA ASP A 351 -14.26 9.41 3.34
C ASP A 351 -14.07 8.53 4.57
N VAL A 352 -14.81 7.43 4.64
CA VAL A 352 -14.78 6.47 5.73
C VAL A 352 -14.21 5.16 5.21
N GLU A 353 -13.42 4.49 6.02
CA GLU A 353 -12.87 3.18 5.72
C GLU A 353 -13.03 2.30 6.97
N PHE A 354 -13.79 1.23 6.83
CA PHE A 354 -13.96 0.21 7.84
C PHE A 354 -13.37 -1.10 7.33
N ASN A 355 -12.48 -1.72 8.11
CA ASN A 355 -11.95 -3.05 7.82
C ASN A 355 -12.09 -3.90 9.08
N GLN A 356 -12.58 -5.11 8.92
CA GLN A 356 -12.61 -6.15 9.94
C GLN A 356 -11.93 -7.39 9.38
N ALA A 357 -11.06 -8.02 10.16
CA ALA A 357 -10.48 -9.29 9.79
C ALA A 357 -10.42 -10.22 11.00
N LYS A 358 -10.65 -11.50 10.73
CA LYS A 358 -10.41 -12.61 11.67
C LYS A 358 -9.45 -13.58 11.02
N GLY A 359 -8.43 -13.98 11.75
CA GLY A 359 -7.43 -14.89 11.21
C GLY A 359 -6.49 -15.41 12.27
N THR A 360 -5.59 -16.24 11.87
CA THR A 360 -4.54 -16.78 12.74
C THR A 360 -3.22 -16.09 12.45
N SER A 361 -2.41 -15.86 13.47
CA SER A 361 -1.10 -15.24 13.32
C SER A 361 -0.27 -15.96 12.27
N VAL A 362 0.38 -15.23 11.37
CA VAL A 362 1.42 -15.79 10.50
C VAL A 362 2.59 -16.29 11.34
N VAL A 363 3.25 -17.32 10.90
CA VAL A 363 4.45 -17.84 11.60
C VAL A 363 5.54 -16.76 11.53
N ARG A 364 6.00 -16.33 12.69
CA ARG A 364 7.20 -15.51 12.88
C ARG A 364 8.17 -16.32 13.73
N PHE A 365 9.30 -16.67 13.16
CA PHE A 365 10.33 -17.45 13.84
C PHE A 365 11.47 -16.54 14.32
N ASN A 366 11.76 -16.57 15.61
CA ASN A 366 12.95 -15.94 16.20
C ASN A 366 13.91 -17.05 16.58
N PRO A 367 14.97 -17.32 15.78
CA PRO A 367 15.86 -18.45 16.02
C PRO A 367 16.64 -18.31 17.32
N TYR A 368 17.07 -19.44 17.85
CA TYR A 368 18.13 -19.48 18.85
C TYR A 368 19.46 -19.12 18.19
N THR A 369 20.12 -18.12 18.71
CA THR A 369 21.39 -17.64 18.15
C THR A 369 22.62 -18.30 18.83
N GLY A 370 22.44 -18.81 20.05
CA GLY A 370 23.60 -19.32 20.83
C GLY A 370 24.70 -18.27 21.03
N SER A 371 25.82 -18.66 21.54
CA SER A 371 27.05 -17.87 21.51
C SER A 371 27.86 -18.22 20.25
N ASN A 372 28.30 -17.21 19.50
CA ASN A 372 29.27 -17.35 18.38
C ASN A 372 28.78 -18.19 17.19
N LYS A 373 27.50 -18.05 16.77
CA LYS A 373 26.93 -18.84 15.69
C LYS A 373 26.53 -18.01 14.48
N THR A 374 27.02 -18.40 13.30
CA THR A 374 26.53 -17.92 12.01
C THR A 374 25.79 -19.05 11.29
N GLN A 375 24.52 -18.81 10.93
CA GLN A 375 23.69 -19.83 10.29
C GLN A 375 22.63 -19.17 9.38
N SER A 376 22.21 -19.90 8.34
CA SER A 376 21.11 -19.52 7.49
C SER A 376 19.79 -20.15 7.98
N ILE A 377 18.66 -19.49 7.79
CA ILE A 377 17.35 -20.11 8.01
C ILE A 377 17.16 -21.39 7.17
N ALA A 378 17.81 -21.47 6.00
CA ALA A 378 17.79 -22.66 5.15
C ALA A 378 18.40 -23.88 5.84
N ASP A 379 19.43 -23.67 6.70
CA ASP A 379 20.15 -24.74 7.40
C ASP A 379 19.48 -25.15 8.72
N MET A 380 18.59 -24.31 9.25
CA MET A 380 17.94 -24.52 10.56
C MET A 380 16.87 -25.61 10.58
N LYS A 381 16.55 -26.21 9.41
CA LYS A 381 15.50 -27.26 9.29
C LYS A 381 14.13 -26.82 9.84
N PHE A 382 13.86 -25.50 9.94
CA PHE A 382 12.55 -25.01 10.36
C PHE A 382 11.53 -25.30 9.24
N PRO A 383 10.43 -26.01 9.53
CA PRO A 383 9.51 -26.48 8.50
C PRO A 383 8.71 -25.35 7.89
N TYR A 384 8.89 -25.13 6.58
CA TYR A 384 8.28 -24.03 5.81
C TYR A 384 6.76 -24.06 5.78
N TYR A 385 6.18 -25.26 5.69
CA TYR A 385 4.74 -25.49 5.54
C TYR A 385 4.01 -25.81 6.85
N LYS A 386 4.71 -25.91 7.98
CA LYS A 386 4.10 -26.23 9.28
C LYS A 386 3.93 -24.99 10.15
N LYS A 387 2.75 -24.84 10.73
CA LYS A 387 2.42 -23.66 11.53
C LYS A 387 2.66 -23.83 13.03
N PHE A 388 2.49 -24.99 13.61
CA PHE A 388 2.55 -25.31 15.06
C PHE A 388 1.44 -24.69 15.93
N LEU A 389 0.64 -23.77 15.40
CA LEU A 389 -0.38 -23.00 16.11
C LEU A 389 -1.76 -23.38 15.57
N GLY A 390 -2.67 -23.76 16.45
CA GLY A 390 -4.03 -24.17 16.09
C GLY A 390 -4.86 -23.02 15.49
N ASP A 391 -5.89 -23.37 14.73
CA ASP A 391 -6.82 -22.40 14.14
C ASP A 391 -7.76 -21.76 15.17
N ASP A 392 -7.84 -22.37 16.38
CA ASP A 392 -8.51 -21.82 17.56
C ASP A 392 -7.76 -20.64 18.19
N LEU A 393 -6.47 -20.46 17.89
CA LEU A 393 -5.68 -19.28 18.29
C LEU A 393 -5.85 -18.12 17.30
N ALA A 394 -7.08 -17.72 17.07
CA ALA A 394 -7.39 -16.64 16.15
C ALA A 394 -7.34 -15.25 16.80
N TYR A 395 -6.94 -14.26 16.04
CA TYR A 395 -7.14 -12.84 16.33
C TYR A 395 -8.33 -12.28 15.56
N GLU A 396 -8.89 -11.19 16.09
CA GLU A 396 -9.80 -10.30 15.36
C GLU A 396 -9.21 -8.89 15.37
N THR A 397 -9.24 -8.25 14.20
CA THR A 397 -8.90 -6.84 14.05
C THR A 397 -10.07 -6.06 13.51
N GLN A 398 -10.28 -4.86 14.05
CA GLN A 398 -11.22 -3.90 13.54
C GLN A 398 -10.50 -2.57 13.35
N MET A 399 -10.60 -2.00 12.16
CA MET A 399 -10.04 -0.70 11.84
C MET A 399 -11.11 0.20 11.28
N MET A 400 -11.17 1.43 11.78
CA MET A 400 -12.05 2.49 11.28
C MET A 400 -11.24 3.76 11.10
N ASN A 401 -11.25 4.30 9.89
CA ASN A 401 -10.69 5.60 9.54
C ASN A 401 -11.82 6.52 9.07
N ILE A 402 -11.93 7.68 9.65
CA ILE A 402 -12.81 8.77 9.20
C ILE A 402 -11.91 9.90 8.73
N PHE A 403 -12.14 10.41 7.56
CA PHE A 403 -11.45 11.53 6.96
C PHE A 403 -12.46 12.54 6.45
N ALA A 404 -12.30 13.80 6.83
CA ALA A 404 -13.07 14.91 6.33
C ALA A 404 -12.13 16.02 5.86
N GLN A 405 -12.39 16.57 4.68
CA GLN A 405 -11.62 17.68 4.11
C GLN A 405 -12.59 18.74 3.61
N LEU A 406 -12.43 19.96 4.14
CA LEU A 406 -13.12 21.14 3.69
C LEU A 406 -12.12 22.04 2.97
N ASN A 407 -12.39 22.38 1.72
CA ASN A 407 -11.63 23.36 0.96
C ASN A 407 -12.47 24.61 0.79
N TYR A 408 -11.86 25.77 0.99
CA TYR A 408 -12.47 27.09 0.78
C TYR A 408 -11.53 28.00 0.01
N LYS A 409 -11.95 28.43 -1.18
CA LYS A 409 -11.23 29.45 -1.96
C LYS A 409 -11.37 30.81 -1.28
N VAL A 410 -10.34 31.20 -0.54
CA VAL A 410 -10.28 32.51 0.14
C VAL A 410 -10.18 33.63 -0.90
N SER A 411 -9.34 33.42 -1.93
CA SER A 411 -9.18 34.29 -3.09
C SER A 411 -8.84 33.44 -4.32
N GLU A 412 -8.59 34.07 -5.47
CA GLU A 412 -8.15 33.37 -6.69
C GLU A 412 -6.80 32.65 -6.47
N ASN A 413 -5.95 33.19 -5.61
CA ASN A 413 -4.61 32.69 -5.37
C ASN A 413 -4.46 31.86 -4.08
N TRP A 414 -5.47 31.84 -3.20
CA TRP A 414 -5.36 31.20 -1.89
C TRP A 414 -6.52 30.30 -1.56
N THR A 415 -6.22 29.08 -1.14
CA THR A 415 -7.19 28.09 -0.66
C THR A 415 -6.90 27.76 0.81
N SER A 416 -7.92 27.84 1.64
CA SER A 416 -7.96 27.28 2.99
C SER A 416 -8.40 25.84 2.92
N GLN A 417 -7.64 24.92 3.54
CA GLN A 417 -7.95 23.50 3.58
C GLN A 417 -7.92 23.06 5.04
N THR A 418 -9.07 22.64 5.55
CA THR A 418 -9.20 22.03 6.88
C THR A 418 -9.34 20.53 6.73
N ILE A 419 -8.53 19.75 7.44
CA ILE A 419 -8.56 18.29 7.44
C ILE A 419 -8.78 17.79 8.85
N LEU A 420 -9.74 16.87 9.01
CA LEU A 420 -9.96 16.07 10.22
C LEU A 420 -9.78 14.60 9.87
N SER A 421 -8.92 13.91 10.60
CA SER A 421 -8.78 12.45 10.53
C SER A 421 -8.92 11.82 11.91
N ARG A 422 -9.75 10.79 12.00
CA ARG A 422 -9.88 9.96 13.19
C ARG A 422 -9.71 8.51 12.80
N ALA A 423 -8.68 7.88 13.34
CA ALA A 423 -8.33 6.48 13.06
C ALA A 423 -8.38 5.67 14.35
N ARG A 424 -9.01 4.49 14.31
CA ARG A 424 -9.01 3.52 15.40
C ARG A 424 -8.69 2.14 14.85
N SER A 425 -7.78 1.43 15.51
CA SER A 425 -7.51 0.02 15.25
C SER A 425 -7.58 -0.75 16.56
N THR A 426 -8.35 -1.82 16.60
CA THR A 426 -8.48 -2.71 17.77
C THR A 426 -8.11 -4.11 17.36
N ILE A 427 -7.30 -4.77 18.18
CA ILE A 427 -6.88 -6.16 18.01
C ILE A 427 -7.35 -6.92 19.24
N LYS A 428 -8.05 -8.05 19.04
CA LYS A 428 -8.51 -8.95 20.09
C LYS A 428 -8.04 -10.37 19.83
N GLY A 429 -7.93 -11.19 20.88
CA GLY A 429 -7.61 -12.62 20.77
C GLY A 429 -6.12 -12.91 20.87
N TYR A 430 -5.63 -13.82 20.04
CA TYR A 430 -4.31 -14.45 20.20
C TYR A 430 -3.33 -13.96 19.15
N ILE A 431 -2.22 -13.38 19.57
CA ILE A 431 -1.11 -12.97 18.71
C ILE A 431 0.12 -13.77 19.13
N SER A 432 0.75 -14.47 18.18
CA SER A 432 1.80 -15.43 18.52
C SER A 432 3.07 -15.27 17.71
N ALA A 433 4.19 -15.69 18.30
CA ALA A 433 5.48 -15.85 17.65
C ALA A 433 6.16 -17.14 18.16
N ILE A 434 7.06 -17.71 17.40
CA ILE A 434 7.82 -18.89 17.77
C ILE A 434 9.26 -18.46 18.08
N ASN A 435 9.72 -18.77 19.29
CA ASN A 435 11.04 -18.43 19.79
C ASN A 435 11.90 -19.70 19.96
N GLY A 436 12.98 -19.82 19.21
CA GLY A 436 13.96 -20.88 19.33
C GLY A 436 14.60 -20.90 20.72
N LYS A 437 14.77 -22.10 21.28
CA LYS A 437 15.45 -22.36 22.55
C LYS A 437 16.74 -23.11 22.38
N THR A 438 16.79 -23.94 21.35
CA THR A 438 17.97 -24.63 20.84
C THR A 438 17.87 -24.72 19.30
N ASP A 439 18.81 -25.42 18.68
CA ASP A 439 18.79 -25.64 17.20
C ASP A 439 17.61 -26.51 16.73
N SER A 440 16.92 -27.20 17.62
CA SER A 440 15.81 -28.11 17.28
C SER A 440 14.55 -27.85 18.09
N THR A 441 14.63 -27.02 19.12
CA THR A 441 13.50 -26.77 20.01
C THR A 441 13.12 -25.29 20.09
N ALA A 442 11.83 -25.05 20.32
CA ALA A 442 11.25 -23.70 20.43
C ALA A 442 10.13 -23.67 21.47
N SER A 443 9.72 -22.48 21.85
CA SER A 443 8.46 -22.20 22.55
C SER A 443 7.62 -21.23 21.76
N ALA A 444 6.30 -21.29 21.85
CA ALA A 444 5.42 -20.26 21.36
C ALA A 444 5.24 -19.17 22.42
N GLN A 445 5.48 -17.91 22.04
CA GLN A 445 5.08 -16.75 22.82
C GLN A 445 3.72 -16.32 22.32
N VAL A 446 2.75 -16.18 23.21
CA VAL A 446 1.39 -15.79 22.87
C VAL A 446 0.97 -14.59 23.72
N MET A 447 0.46 -13.56 23.06
CA MET A 447 -0.24 -12.44 23.67
C MET A 447 -1.73 -12.68 23.55
N VAL A 448 -2.47 -12.60 24.66
CA VAL A 448 -3.91 -12.85 24.70
C VAL A 448 -4.61 -11.63 25.26
N GLY A 449 -5.65 -11.14 24.61
CA GLY A 449 -6.46 -10.02 25.10
C GLY A 449 -6.71 -8.95 24.06
N THR A 450 -6.85 -7.70 24.50
CA THR A 450 -7.23 -6.57 23.65
C THR A 450 -6.12 -5.51 23.61
N THR A 451 -5.89 -4.97 22.42
CA THR A 451 -5.07 -3.77 22.23
C THR A 451 -5.79 -2.83 21.29
N SER A 452 -5.87 -1.54 21.65
CA SER A 452 -6.46 -0.51 20.79
C SER A 452 -5.49 0.64 20.58
N PHE A 453 -5.46 1.14 19.34
CA PHE A 453 -4.69 2.30 18.92
C PHE A 453 -5.67 3.31 18.35
N ILE A 454 -5.62 4.54 18.83
CA ILE A 454 -6.50 5.62 18.40
C ILE A 454 -5.65 6.82 18.05
N ALA A 455 -5.82 7.34 16.84
CA ALA A 455 -5.17 8.55 16.36
C ALA A 455 -6.19 9.60 15.94
N THR A 456 -5.97 10.85 16.34
CA THR A 456 -6.74 12.01 15.85
C THR A 456 -5.78 13.01 15.26
N ASN A 457 -6.05 13.49 14.05
CA ASN A 457 -5.26 14.50 13.41
C ASN A 457 -6.16 15.64 12.91
N ILE A 458 -5.84 16.85 13.24
CA ILE A 458 -6.52 18.06 12.78
C ILE A 458 -5.47 18.95 12.12
N GLN A 459 -5.70 19.32 10.87
CA GLN A 459 -4.80 20.20 10.14
C GLN A 459 -5.55 21.36 9.54
N GLN A 460 -4.92 22.53 9.58
CA GLN A 460 -5.36 23.72 8.85
C GLN A 460 -4.22 24.15 7.94
N ASN A 461 -4.45 24.14 6.64
CA ASN A 461 -3.51 24.57 5.61
C ASN A 461 -4.03 25.80 4.88
N PHE A 462 -3.16 26.75 4.60
CA PHE A 462 -3.36 27.83 3.66
C PHE A 462 -2.41 27.62 2.50
N ILE A 463 -2.96 27.31 1.32
CA ILE A 463 -2.23 26.94 0.11
C ILE A 463 -2.35 28.11 -0.88
N GLY A 464 -1.22 28.65 -1.26
CA GLY A 464 -1.14 29.81 -2.17
C GLY A 464 -0.35 29.49 -3.44
N ASP A 465 -0.78 30.06 -4.56
CA ASP A 465 -0.08 30.12 -5.86
C ASP A 465 -0.18 31.54 -6.37
N PHE A 466 0.89 32.31 -6.23
CA PHE A 466 0.88 33.76 -6.47
C PHE A 466 2.20 34.24 -7.03
N HIS A 467 2.24 35.47 -7.53
CA HIS A 467 3.44 36.11 -8.04
C HIS A 467 3.86 37.29 -7.16
N ILE A 468 5.19 37.38 -6.93
CA ILE A 468 5.85 38.56 -6.37
C ILE A 468 6.73 39.16 -7.48
N GLY A 469 6.24 40.24 -8.12
CA GLY A 469 6.84 40.71 -9.36
C GLY A 469 6.78 39.62 -10.45
N ARG A 470 7.94 39.27 -11.01
CA ARG A 470 8.06 38.21 -12.06
C ARG A 470 8.18 36.80 -11.49
N PHE A 471 8.29 36.64 -10.18
CA PHE A 471 8.59 35.35 -9.54
C PHE A 471 7.30 34.68 -9.08
N ARG A 472 7.09 33.44 -9.48
CA ARG A 472 5.97 32.61 -9.00
C ARG A 472 6.34 31.94 -7.69
N ASN A 473 5.43 32.01 -6.71
CA ASN A 473 5.54 31.37 -5.40
C ASN A 473 4.38 30.39 -5.23
N ARG A 474 4.69 29.18 -4.79
CA ARG A 474 3.69 28.17 -4.39
C ARG A 474 3.98 27.80 -2.95
N MET A 475 3.12 28.27 -2.05
CA MET A 475 3.36 28.23 -0.62
C MET A 475 2.27 27.44 0.12
N VAL A 476 2.65 26.72 1.14
CA VAL A 476 1.74 26.20 2.16
C VAL A 476 2.19 26.65 3.54
N VAL A 477 1.25 27.19 4.32
CA VAL A 477 1.40 27.47 5.75
C VAL A 477 0.38 26.62 6.48
N GLY A 478 0.82 25.85 7.48
CA GLY A 478 -0.04 24.89 8.15
C GLY A 478 0.13 24.84 9.66
N LEU A 479 -0.97 24.52 10.32
CA LEU A 479 -1.04 24.12 11.73
C LEU A 479 -1.48 22.67 11.79
N ASP A 480 -0.91 21.90 12.71
CA ASP A 480 -1.15 20.46 12.81
C ASP A 480 -1.23 20.06 14.29
N TYR A 481 -2.35 19.44 14.66
CA TYR A 481 -2.54 18.80 15.95
C TYR A 481 -2.69 17.31 15.77
N TYR A 482 -1.90 16.53 16.49
CA TYR A 482 -2.00 15.09 16.51
C TYR A 482 -2.08 14.58 17.94
N ASN A 483 -3.05 13.71 18.19
CA ASN A 483 -3.18 12.95 19.43
C ASN A 483 -3.12 11.47 19.12
N ASN A 484 -2.32 10.73 19.86
CA ASN A 484 -2.27 9.27 19.84
C ASN A 484 -2.63 8.75 21.22
N SER A 485 -3.48 7.72 21.30
CA SER A 485 -3.90 7.08 22.52
C SER A 485 -3.94 5.56 22.33
N ASN A 486 -3.29 4.84 23.23
CA ASN A 486 -3.18 3.40 23.17
C ASN A 486 -3.74 2.77 24.44
N HIS A 487 -4.45 1.67 24.29
CA HIS A 487 -4.99 0.87 25.36
C HIS A 487 -4.48 -0.56 25.24
N PHE A 488 -3.96 -1.12 26.34
CA PHE A 488 -3.48 -2.48 26.43
C PHE A 488 -4.20 -3.19 27.58
N ASP A 489 -4.82 -4.32 27.28
CA ASP A 489 -5.49 -5.21 28.20
C ASP A 489 -5.20 -6.65 27.75
N ARG A 490 -4.02 -7.16 28.15
CA ARG A 490 -3.51 -8.42 27.62
C ARG A 490 -2.54 -9.15 28.54
N TYR A 491 -2.52 -10.46 28.39
CA TYR A 491 -1.54 -11.36 28.99
C TYR A 491 -0.40 -11.64 28.00
N HIS A 492 0.77 -11.96 28.55
CA HIS A 492 1.92 -12.46 27.82
C HIS A 492 2.32 -13.80 28.42
N THR A 493 2.26 -14.86 27.64
CA THR A 493 2.60 -16.21 28.08
C THR A 493 3.54 -16.91 27.11
N ASN A 494 4.27 -17.90 27.61
CA ASN A 494 5.12 -18.78 26.81
C ASN A 494 4.73 -20.23 27.06
N THR A 495 4.62 -21.01 26.00
CA THR A 495 4.38 -22.45 26.11
C THR A 495 5.61 -23.19 26.63
N LYS A 496 5.41 -24.46 27.03
CA LYS A 496 6.50 -25.41 27.19
C LYS A 496 7.28 -25.53 25.86
N VAL A 497 8.53 -25.95 25.99
CA VAL A 497 9.42 -26.18 24.85
C VAL A 497 8.96 -27.40 24.06
N PHE A 498 8.98 -27.31 22.74
CA PHE A 498 8.66 -28.38 21.81
C PHE A 498 9.76 -28.52 20.72
N ASN A 499 9.85 -29.71 20.15
CA ASN A 499 10.78 -29.97 19.04
C ASN A 499 10.13 -29.52 17.71
N PHE A 500 10.77 -28.62 16.96
CA PHE A 500 10.26 -28.16 15.66
C PHE A 500 10.88 -28.91 14.47
N VAL A 501 12.01 -29.61 14.65
CA VAL A 501 12.66 -30.39 13.59
C VAL A 501 11.97 -31.75 13.43
N HIS A 502 11.61 -32.38 14.55
CA HIS A 502 10.92 -33.66 14.60
C HIS A 502 9.67 -33.55 15.49
N PRO A 503 8.67 -32.74 15.08
CA PRO A 503 7.43 -32.65 15.83
C PRO A 503 6.62 -33.92 15.69
N SER A 504 5.84 -34.29 16.70
CA SER A 504 4.80 -35.32 16.52
C SER A 504 3.80 -34.85 15.47
N ALA A 505 3.20 -35.78 14.73
CA ALA A 505 2.32 -35.44 13.59
C ALA A 505 1.19 -34.49 13.99
N ASP A 506 0.59 -34.71 15.18
CA ASP A 506 -0.55 -33.91 15.67
C ASP A 506 -0.15 -32.77 16.61
N PHE A 507 1.16 -32.50 16.77
CA PHE A 507 1.59 -31.46 17.71
C PHE A 507 1.14 -30.09 17.22
N ARG A 508 0.36 -29.41 18.06
CA ARG A 508 -0.05 -28.01 17.90
C ARG A 508 -0.31 -27.38 19.27
N VAL A 509 0.05 -26.14 19.38
CA VAL A 509 -0.38 -25.27 20.47
C VAL A 509 -1.83 -24.86 20.21
N ASN A 510 -2.73 -25.10 21.14
CA ASN A 510 -4.15 -24.81 21.05
C ASN A 510 -4.60 -23.84 22.15
N GLN A 511 -5.85 -23.39 22.06
CA GLN A 511 -6.43 -22.44 23.00
C GLN A 511 -6.39 -22.94 24.43
N ASN A 512 -6.73 -24.21 24.69
CA ASN A 512 -6.74 -24.77 26.06
C ASN A 512 -5.37 -24.70 26.75
N ILE A 513 -4.27 -24.94 26.00
CA ILE A 513 -2.92 -24.80 26.49
C ILE A 513 -2.63 -23.37 26.91
N ILE A 514 -3.04 -22.39 26.08
CA ILE A 514 -2.78 -20.97 26.31
C ILE A 514 -3.63 -20.45 27.47
N ASP A 515 -4.92 -20.77 27.52
CA ASP A 515 -5.83 -20.32 28.58
C ASP A 515 -5.39 -20.84 29.95
N ALA A 516 -4.91 -22.05 30.06
CA ALA A 516 -4.33 -22.59 31.28
C ALA A 516 -3.06 -21.82 31.73
N LEU A 517 -2.24 -21.37 30.78
CA LEU A 517 -1.03 -20.60 31.08
C LEU A 517 -1.32 -19.13 31.45
N THR A 518 -2.40 -18.55 30.94
CA THR A 518 -2.74 -17.14 31.22
C THR A 518 -3.10 -16.89 32.68
N ALA A 519 -3.61 -17.91 33.37
CA ALA A 519 -3.96 -17.81 34.79
C ALA A 519 -2.77 -17.40 35.71
N THR A 520 -1.53 -17.68 35.25
CA THR A 520 -0.29 -17.37 35.99
C THR A 520 0.63 -16.42 35.25
N SER A 521 0.16 -15.82 34.15
CA SER A 521 1.00 -15.00 33.28
C SER A 521 0.98 -13.52 33.66
N ALA A 522 2.03 -12.80 33.29
CA ALA A 522 2.08 -11.35 33.45
C ALA A 522 0.95 -10.66 32.68
N PHE A 523 0.26 -9.76 33.35
CA PHE A 523 -0.85 -9.02 32.83
C PHE A 523 -0.46 -7.55 32.61
N ARG A 524 -0.78 -7.02 31.43
CA ARG A 524 -0.57 -5.63 31.09
C ARG A 524 -1.90 -4.92 30.89
N LYS A 525 -2.28 -4.07 31.84
CA LYS A 525 -3.51 -3.28 31.77
C LYS A 525 -3.19 -1.80 31.96
N GLU A 526 -3.00 -1.11 30.82
CA GLU A 526 -2.49 0.24 30.84
C GLU A 526 -2.96 1.08 29.64
N ASN A 527 -3.02 2.36 29.84
CA ASN A 527 -3.23 3.37 28.82
C ASN A 527 -1.98 4.24 28.68
N ASN A 528 -1.70 4.68 27.48
CA ASN A 528 -0.78 5.79 27.25
C ASN A 528 -1.32 6.74 26.18
N SER A 529 -0.90 7.99 26.24
CA SER A 529 -1.35 9.00 25.30
C SER A 529 -0.27 10.05 25.11
N ASP A 530 -0.18 10.56 23.88
CA ASP A 530 0.67 11.68 23.54
C ASP A 530 -0.06 12.70 22.67
N ASN A 531 0.40 13.96 22.75
CA ASN A 531 -0.03 15.04 21.88
C ASN A 531 1.17 15.60 21.15
N THR A 532 0.98 16.00 19.91
CA THR A 532 1.94 16.79 19.13
C THR A 532 1.23 18.00 18.57
N TYR A 533 1.78 19.18 18.83
CA TYR A 533 1.36 20.45 18.25
C TYR A 533 2.45 20.92 17.30
N ALA A 534 2.07 21.31 16.08
CA ALA A 534 3.06 21.72 15.11
C ALA A 534 2.59 22.89 14.24
N ALA A 535 3.57 23.67 13.80
CA ALA A 535 3.39 24.68 12.78
C ALA A 535 4.46 24.47 11.69
N TYR A 536 4.10 24.69 10.44
CA TYR A 536 5.03 24.57 9.32
C TYR A 536 4.75 25.54 8.20
N VAL A 537 5.79 25.82 7.44
CA VAL A 537 5.75 26.58 6.20
C VAL A 537 6.61 25.87 5.16
N SER A 538 6.14 25.84 3.92
CA SER A 538 6.91 25.39 2.76
C SER A 538 6.61 26.29 1.59
N ASP A 539 7.64 26.78 0.92
CA ASP A 539 7.53 27.60 -0.28
C ASP A 539 8.39 27.04 -1.41
N VAL A 540 7.84 27.06 -2.62
CA VAL A 540 8.53 26.75 -3.86
C VAL A 540 8.58 28.01 -4.70
N PHE A 541 9.75 28.60 -4.73
CA PHE A 541 10.06 29.84 -5.39
C PHE A 541 10.67 29.58 -6.78
N ASN A 542 9.98 30.03 -7.83
CA ASN A 542 10.49 29.97 -9.20
C ASN A 542 11.39 31.19 -9.47
N ILE A 543 12.71 30.99 -9.41
CA ILE A 543 13.70 32.05 -9.74
C ILE A 543 13.66 32.37 -11.23
N THR A 544 13.54 31.31 -12.05
CA THR A 544 13.30 31.40 -13.50
C THR A 544 12.26 30.34 -13.89
N ASP A 545 11.86 30.33 -15.14
CA ASP A 545 11.00 29.28 -15.71
C ASP A 545 11.57 27.86 -15.62
N ARG A 546 12.86 27.70 -15.29
CA ARG A 546 13.58 26.43 -15.21
C ARG A 546 14.24 26.15 -13.87
N LEU A 547 14.43 27.19 -13.05
CA LEU A 547 15.11 27.07 -11.76
C LEU A 547 14.13 27.35 -10.63
N MET A 548 13.93 26.33 -9.78
CA MET A 548 13.07 26.39 -8.62
C MET A 548 13.86 26.06 -7.36
N VAL A 549 13.57 26.77 -6.27
CA VAL A 549 14.12 26.53 -4.94
C VAL A 549 12.97 26.28 -3.98
N MET A 550 13.07 25.24 -3.18
CA MET A 550 12.14 24.93 -2.10
C MET A 550 12.82 25.22 -0.76
N ALA A 551 12.12 25.89 0.13
CA ALA A 551 12.49 26.05 1.52
C ALA A 551 11.30 25.70 2.42
N SER A 552 11.56 24.89 3.44
CA SER A 552 10.51 24.45 4.36
C SER A 552 11.05 24.34 5.78
N LEU A 553 10.22 24.66 6.74
CA LEU A 553 10.52 24.50 8.17
C LEU A 553 9.26 24.02 8.91
N ARG A 554 9.45 23.06 9.82
CA ARG A 554 8.43 22.63 10.76
C ARG A 554 8.99 22.62 12.17
N VAL A 555 8.14 23.00 13.12
CA VAL A 555 8.39 22.92 14.56
C VAL A 555 7.32 22.02 15.17
N ASP A 556 7.73 21.01 15.92
CA ASP A 556 6.85 20.07 16.63
C ASP A 556 7.09 20.18 18.13
N ARG A 557 6.04 20.34 18.92
CA ARG A 557 6.04 20.19 20.37
C ARG A 557 5.32 18.91 20.77
N PHE A 558 6.09 17.92 21.17
CA PHE A 558 5.61 16.61 21.65
C PHE A 558 5.42 16.60 23.15
N GLN A 559 4.35 15.97 23.63
CA GLN A 559 4.01 15.79 25.02
C GLN A 559 3.47 14.38 25.27
N PHE A 560 4.26 13.53 25.90
CA PHE A 560 3.82 12.24 26.42
C PHE A 560 3.20 12.40 27.79
N LYS A 561 2.02 11.82 28.01
CA LYS A 561 1.27 11.96 29.27
C LYS A 561 1.64 10.91 30.32
N GLY A 562 2.56 10.01 30.02
CA GLY A 562 2.93 8.86 30.84
C GLY A 562 2.09 7.63 30.58
N VAL A 563 2.49 6.53 31.19
CA VAL A 563 1.76 5.25 31.16
C VAL A 563 0.88 5.18 32.40
N TYR A 564 -0.42 5.21 32.21
CA TYR A 564 -1.42 5.05 33.28
C TYR A 564 -1.70 3.56 33.49
N ASP A 565 -1.39 3.04 34.66
CA ASP A 565 -1.74 1.69 35.09
C ASP A 565 -3.19 1.65 35.54
N ILE A 566 -4.04 0.94 34.84
CA ILE A 566 -5.48 0.85 35.11
C ILE A 566 -5.73 0.04 36.39
N THR A 567 -4.80 -0.84 36.78
CA THR A 567 -4.96 -1.70 37.97
C THR A 567 -4.71 -0.93 39.27
N THR A 568 -3.68 -0.09 39.27
CA THR A 568 -3.33 0.72 40.47
C THR A 568 -4.01 2.08 40.47
N GLY A 569 -4.48 2.58 39.33
CA GLY A 569 -5.06 3.91 39.19
C GLY A 569 -4.02 5.03 39.12
N GLU A 570 -2.73 4.71 38.89
CA GLU A 570 -1.62 5.66 38.95
C GLU A 570 -0.88 5.76 37.63
N ILE A 571 -0.23 6.89 37.38
CA ILE A 571 0.77 7.02 36.32
C ILE A 571 2.05 6.33 36.80
N LYS A 572 2.52 5.33 36.04
CA LYS A 572 3.80 4.68 36.31
C LYS A 572 4.88 5.75 36.34
N GLY A 573 5.43 5.97 37.54
CA GLY A 573 6.51 6.92 37.74
C GLY A 573 7.83 6.38 37.25
N GLY A 574 8.78 7.25 37.13
CA GLY A 574 10.18 6.92 36.97
C GLY A 574 10.77 7.39 35.65
N LEU A 575 11.98 7.92 35.79
CA LEU A 575 12.93 8.15 34.72
C LEU A 575 13.64 6.83 34.49
N SER A 576 13.72 6.41 33.22
CA SER A 576 14.48 5.22 32.84
C SER A 576 15.83 5.63 32.28
N ASN A 577 16.87 5.04 32.78
CA ASN A 577 18.25 5.17 32.29
C ASN A 577 18.54 4.35 31.01
N SER A 578 17.56 3.58 30.52
CA SER A 578 17.69 2.71 29.34
C SER A 578 16.86 3.12 28.12
N GLY A 579 16.43 4.39 28.04
CA GLY A 579 15.67 4.91 26.90
C GLY A 579 14.17 4.58 26.89
N THR A 580 13.66 3.90 27.92
CA THR A 580 12.22 3.65 28.13
C THR A 580 11.74 4.41 29.37
N GLN A 581 10.75 5.26 29.20
CA GLN A 581 10.20 6.04 30.32
C GLN A 581 8.69 5.83 30.42
N SER A 582 8.21 5.54 31.61
CA SER A 582 6.78 5.42 31.89
C SER A 582 6.15 6.74 32.35
N GLY A 583 6.92 7.66 32.91
CA GLY A 583 6.46 8.98 33.36
C GLY A 583 6.27 9.98 32.20
N PRO A 584 5.58 11.10 32.46
CA PRO A 584 5.36 12.16 31.47
C PRO A 584 6.68 12.82 31.03
N TYR A 585 6.79 13.20 29.77
CA TYR A 585 7.90 14.02 29.26
C TYR A 585 7.48 14.80 28.01
N GLY A 586 8.27 15.79 27.61
CA GLY A 586 8.04 16.58 26.42
C GLY A 586 9.32 16.94 25.69
N GLN A 587 9.24 17.05 24.38
CA GLN A 587 10.37 17.42 23.51
C GLN A 587 9.91 18.38 22.41
N THR A 588 10.86 19.22 21.95
CA THR A 588 10.63 20.08 20.78
C THR A 588 11.62 19.69 19.70
N ALA A 589 11.13 19.53 18.48
CA ALA A 589 11.93 19.19 17.32
C ALA A 589 11.76 20.23 16.22
N PHE A 590 12.86 20.52 15.49
CA PHE A 590 12.89 21.37 14.31
C PHE A 590 13.24 20.53 13.11
N SER A 591 12.45 20.65 12.04
CA SER A 591 12.62 19.84 10.82
C SER A 591 12.72 20.75 9.60
N PRO A 592 13.94 21.20 9.23
CA PRO A 592 14.17 21.93 8.00
C PRO A 592 14.14 21.00 6.78
N LYS A 593 13.73 21.55 5.61
CA LYS A 593 13.87 20.92 4.30
C LYS A 593 14.23 21.99 3.29
N MET A 594 15.20 21.70 2.46
CA MET A 594 15.61 22.56 1.35
C MET A 594 15.70 21.72 0.07
N GLY A 595 15.41 22.34 -1.06
CA GLY A 595 15.48 21.66 -2.35
C GLY A 595 15.77 22.63 -3.47
N ILE A 596 16.42 22.13 -4.50
CA ILE A 596 16.67 22.85 -5.75
C ILE A 596 16.29 21.93 -6.92
N VAL A 597 15.65 22.50 -7.91
CA VAL A 597 15.32 21.81 -9.17
C VAL A 597 15.72 22.70 -10.33
N TYR A 598 16.44 22.12 -11.29
CA TYR A 598 16.79 22.79 -12.54
C TYR A 598 16.32 21.96 -13.74
N GLU A 599 15.38 22.49 -14.51
CA GLU A 599 14.91 21.83 -15.75
C GLU A 599 15.91 22.07 -16.88
N ILE A 600 16.78 21.07 -17.14
CA ILE A 600 17.72 21.11 -18.28
C ILE A 600 16.94 21.19 -19.59
N LEU A 601 15.91 20.34 -19.70
CA LEU A 601 14.94 20.38 -20.79
C LEU A 601 13.57 20.69 -20.19
N LYS A 602 13.04 21.89 -20.47
CA LYS A 602 11.76 22.38 -19.90
C LYS A 602 10.63 21.36 -20.09
N ASN A 603 9.98 21.01 -18.99
CA ASN A 603 8.89 19.99 -18.90
C ASN A 603 9.30 18.57 -19.39
N LYS A 604 10.58 18.23 -19.46
CA LYS A 604 11.07 16.92 -19.93
C LYS A 604 12.11 16.30 -19.04
N VAL A 605 13.15 17.05 -18.64
CA VAL A 605 14.26 16.54 -17.82
C VAL A 605 14.65 17.56 -16.77
N SER A 606 14.70 17.16 -15.50
CA SER A 606 15.17 17.98 -14.40
C SER A 606 16.29 17.32 -13.62
N LEU A 607 17.23 18.12 -13.16
CA LEU A 607 18.15 17.80 -12.07
C LEU A 607 17.54 18.29 -10.77
N PHE A 608 17.73 17.54 -9.70
CA PHE A 608 17.31 17.96 -8.38
C PHE A 608 18.36 17.65 -7.33
N GLY A 609 18.34 18.43 -6.26
CA GLY A 609 19.05 18.17 -5.03
C GLY A 609 18.18 18.57 -3.85
N ASN A 610 18.26 17.83 -2.74
CA ASN A 610 17.55 18.19 -1.51
C ASN A 610 18.34 17.85 -0.25
N TYR A 611 18.05 18.62 0.79
CA TYR A 611 18.32 18.30 2.18
C TYR A 611 16.99 18.11 2.89
N MET A 612 16.84 17.00 3.61
CA MET A 612 15.63 16.67 4.37
C MET A 612 15.98 16.18 5.75
N ASN A 613 15.10 16.49 6.71
CA ASN A 613 15.23 16.08 8.09
C ASN A 613 14.02 15.25 8.53
N GLY A 614 14.27 14.28 9.42
CA GLY A 614 13.26 13.54 10.18
C GLY A 614 13.73 13.37 11.61
N PHE A 615 12.81 13.10 12.53
CA PHE A 615 13.15 12.92 13.93
C PHE A 615 12.29 11.85 14.58
N ASN A 616 12.81 11.25 15.67
CA ASN A 616 12.03 10.44 16.62
C ASN A 616 12.23 10.99 18.03
N ASN A 617 11.15 11.01 18.81
CA ASN A 617 11.24 11.34 20.22
C ASN A 617 11.90 10.18 20.98
N VAL A 618 12.80 10.51 21.90
CA VAL A 618 13.54 9.57 22.73
C VAL A 618 13.25 9.89 24.19
N SER A 619 12.84 8.88 24.93
CA SER A 619 12.55 9.01 26.37
C SER A 619 13.73 8.58 27.22
N GLY A 620 13.74 8.96 28.51
CA GLY A 620 14.74 8.60 29.50
C GLY A 620 15.75 9.70 29.80
N VAL A 621 16.72 9.35 30.64
CA VAL A 621 17.78 10.24 31.12
C VAL A 621 19.14 9.59 31.05
N ASP A 622 20.19 10.40 30.96
CA ASP A 622 21.58 9.96 31.07
C ASP A 622 21.99 9.75 32.56
N ILE A 623 23.23 9.37 32.78
CA ILE A 623 23.81 9.15 34.14
C ILE A 623 23.74 10.39 35.02
N ASN A 624 23.69 11.58 34.43
CA ASN A 624 23.60 12.86 35.17
C ASN A 624 22.14 13.31 35.40
N GLY A 625 21.14 12.51 34.99
CA GLY A 625 19.73 12.87 35.09
C GLY A 625 19.22 13.82 33.98
N ASN A 626 20.01 14.12 32.95
CA ASN A 626 19.58 14.96 31.84
C ASN A 626 18.70 14.15 30.88
N THR A 627 17.57 14.74 30.46
CA THR A 627 16.68 14.12 29.48
C THR A 627 17.31 14.00 28.11
N PHE A 628 17.11 12.86 27.43
CA PHE A 628 17.57 12.67 26.07
C PHE A 628 16.91 13.66 25.10
N ARG A 629 17.59 13.96 23.99
CA ARG A 629 17.11 14.78 22.89
C ARG A 629 16.40 13.90 21.86
N PRO A 630 15.63 14.47 20.91
CA PRO A 630 15.18 13.71 19.78
C PRO A 630 16.36 13.11 18.98
N GLU A 631 16.15 11.92 18.45
CA GLU A 631 17.00 11.32 17.43
C GLU A 631 16.68 12.01 16.09
N TYR A 632 17.70 12.35 15.29
CA TYR A 632 17.55 13.05 14.03
C TYR A 632 18.14 12.24 12.87
N ALA A 633 17.39 12.17 11.77
CA ALA A 633 17.88 11.67 10.50
C ALA A 633 18.02 12.82 9.51
N ASN A 634 19.21 13.05 9.03
CA ASN A 634 19.54 14.07 8.04
C ASN A 634 19.87 13.38 6.72
N GLN A 635 19.23 13.81 5.63
CA GLN A 635 19.45 13.25 4.30
C GLN A 635 19.94 14.31 3.34
N LEU A 636 20.94 13.97 2.55
CA LEU A 636 21.28 14.63 1.29
C LEU A 636 20.91 13.68 0.14
N GLU A 637 20.20 14.21 -0.85
CA GLU A 637 19.78 13.46 -2.04
C GLU A 637 19.92 14.33 -3.27
N PHE A 638 20.39 13.73 -4.37
CA PHE A 638 20.43 14.37 -5.68
C PHE A 638 20.16 13.35 -6.78
N GLY A 639 19.66 13.82 -7.91
CA GLY A 639 19.32 12.93 -9.01
C GLY A 639 18.76 13.63 -10.23
N VAL A 640 18.26 12.80 -11.11
CA VAL A 640 17.67 13.18 -12.39
C VAL A 640 16.27 12.63 -12.48
N LYS A 641 15.34 13.44 -12.97
CA LYS A 641 14.00 13.01 -13.35
C LYS A 641 13.74 13.29 -14.83
N ALA A 642 13.08 12.36 -15.49
CA ALA A 642 12.72 12.46 -16.89
C ALA A 642 11.22 12.19 -17.08
N ASP A 643 10.59 12.95 -17.95
CA ASP A 643 9.22 12.76 -18.47
C ASP A 643 9.25 13.13 -19.95
N ILE A 644 9.54 12.17 -20.79
CA ILE A 644 9.83 12.39 -22.21
C ILE A 644 8.90 11.58 -23.12
N PHE A 645 8.93 11.90 -24.41
CA PHE A 645 8.10 11.29 -25.45
C PHE A 645 6.59 11.40 -25.13
N ASN A 646 6.14 12.60 -24.75
CA ASN A 646 4.74 12.87 -24.35
C ASN A 646 4.26 11.96 -23.21
N HIS A 647 5.06 11.83 -22.15
CA HIS A 647 4.79 10.99 -20.98
C HIS A 647 4.86 9.47 -21.25
N ARG A 648 5.37 9.05 -22.43
CA ARG A 648 5.58 7.62 -22.71
C ARG A 648 6.75 7.01 -21.95
N LEU A 649 7.69 7.81 -21.49
CA LEU A 649 8.79 7.36 -20.64
C LEU A 649 8.95 8.34 -19.48
N VAL A 650 8.74 7.81 -18.28
CA VAL A 650 8.96 8.50 -17.01
C VAL A 650 10.01 7.73 -16.22
N GLY A 651 10.99 8.41 -15.67
CA GLY A 651 12.04 7.76 -14.87
C GLY A 651 12.66 8.70 -13.85
N THR A 652 13.23 8.08 -12.84
CA THR A 652 13.99 8.76 -11.78
C THR A 652 15.22 7.96 -11.45
N LEU A 653 16.36 8.63 -11.36
CA LEU A 653 17.61 8.08 -10.83
C LEU A 653 18.07 9.00 -9.71
N SER A 654 18.32 8.45 -8.53
CA SER A 654 18.79 9.22 -7.38
C SER A 654 19.87 8.51 -6.58
N TYR A 655 20.74 9.29 -5.99
CA TYR A 655 21.66 8.92 -4.92
C TYR A 655 21.23 9.60 -3.63
N TYR A 656 21.20 8.85 -2.52
CA TYR A 656 20.89 9.37 -1.21
C TYR A 656 21.95 8.99 -0.17
N ASN A 657 22.06 9.83 0.86
CA ASN A 657 22.88 9.59 2.05
C ASN A 657 22.10 10.08 3.28
N ILE A 658 21.68 9.15 4.12
CA ILE A 658 20.94 9.40 5.36
C ILE A 658 21.90 9.14 6.53
N ARG A 659 22.07 10.12 7.41
CA ARG A 659 22.77 9.98 8.68
C ARG A 659 21.77 10.14 9.82
N VAL A 660 21.67 9.13 10.67
CA VAL A 660 20.88 9.16 11.90
C VAL A 660 21.82 9.38 13.07
N ASP A 661 21.59 10.43 13.80
CA ASP A 661 22.38 10.85 14.96
C ASP A 661 21.54 10.78 16.23
N ASN A 662 22.22 10.82 17.39
CA ASN A 662 21.60 10.73 18.72
C ASN A 662 20.91 9.40 19.00
N ILE A 663 21.36 8.30 18.41
CA ILE A 663 20.87 6.95 18.73
C ILE A 663 21.39 6.58 20.12
N LEU A 664 20.50 6.03 20.94
CA LEU A 664 20.90 5.51 22.26
C LEU A 664 21.78 4.26 22.10
N ARG A 665 22.87 4.22 22.87
CA ARG A 665 23.68 3.03 23.08
C ARG A 665 24.03 2.87 24.55
N THR A 666 24.43 1.68 24.95
CA THR A 666 24.91 1.40 26.31
C THR A 666 26.09 2.29 26.65
N ASN A 667 26.07 2.92 27.82
CA ASN A 667 27.21 3.72 28.31
C ASN A 667 28.38 2.75 28.60
N PRO A 668 29.57 2.98 28.00
CA PRO A 668 30.72 2.12 28.23
C PRO A 668 31.28 2.23 29.65
N ASP A 669 31.04 3.35 30.33
CA ASP A 669 31.52 3.61 31.70
C ASP A 669 30.59 3.02 32.76
N ASP A 670 29.29 2.91 32.47
CA ASP A 670 28.30 2.25 33.32
C ASP A 670 27.18 1.63 32.45
N VAL A 671 27.20 0.31 32.34
CA VAL A 671 26.27 -0.49 31.53
C VAL A 671 24.81 -0.36 31.95
N ASN A 672 24.52 0.18 33.15
CA ASN A 672 23.16 0.43 33.61
C ASN A 672 22.54 1.70 32.98
N TYR A 673 23.34 2.52 32.34
CA TYR A 673 22.91 3.75 31.70
C TYR A 673 23.06 3.70 30.18
N SER A 674 22.39 4.59 29.50
CA SER A 674 22.55 4.84 28.07
C SER A 674 23.19 6.21 27.85
N ILE A 675 23.94 6.34 26.76
CA ILE A 675 24.44 7.60 26.23
C ILE A 675 23.87 7.83 24.84
N GLN A 676 23.75 9.10 24.44
CA GLN A 676 23.09 9.49 23.20
C GLN A 676 24.08 10.06 22.17
N ASP A 677 25.00 9.24 21.71
CA ASP A 677 26.01 9.59 20.71
C ASP A 677 26.08 8.58 19.54
N GLY A 678 25.17 7.59 19.53
CA GLY A 678 25.12 6.56 18.50
C GLY A 678 24.78 7.14 17.12
N THR A 679 25.34 6.53 16.07
CA THR A 679 25.15 6.95 14.69
C THR A 679 24.93 5.75 13.77
N GLN A 680 23.96 5.87 12.85
CA GLN A 680 23.74 4.96 11.75
C GLN A 680 23.80 5.70 10.42
N LEU A 681 24.54 5.14 9.46
CA LEU A 681 24.54 5.63 8.08
C LEU A 681 23.69 4.72 7.19
N SER A 682 23.00 5.31 6.21
CA SER A 682 22.33 4.59 5.15
C SER A 682 22.45 5.37 3.85
N LYS A 683 23.17 4.83 2.88
CA LYS A 683 23.39 5.45 1.58
C LYS A 683 23.10 4.48 0.45
N GLY A 684 22.77 4.99 -0.73
CA GLY A 684 22.47 4.12 -1.85
C GLY A 684 22.00 4.83 -3.11
N ILE A 685 21.59 4.01 -4.07
CA ILE A 685 21.09 4.44 -5.38
C ILE A 685 19.72 3.82 -5.58
N GLU A 686 18.78 4.61 -6.06
CA GLU A 686 17.46 4.15 -6.49
C GLU A 686 17.23 4.57 -7.94
N ALA A 687 16.74 3.64 -8.75
CA ALA A 687 16.34 3.88 -10.13
C ALA A 687 14.93 3.32 -10.36
N GLU A 688 14.11 4.08 -11.08
CA GLU A 688 12.77 3.69 -11.51
C GLU A 688 12.54 4.12 -12.95
N ILE A 689 11.90 3.26 -13.70
CA ILE A 689 11.42 3.57 -15.04
C ILE A 689 10.00 3.03 -15.22
N THR A 690 9.13 3.86 -15.79
CA THR A 690 7.80 3.47 -16.26
C THR A 690 7.67 3.92 -17.70
N ALA A 691 7.52 2.97 -18.63
CA ALA A 691 7.54 3.25 -20.04
C ALA A 691 6.37 2.58 -20.78
N ASN A 692 5.89 3.28 -21.81
CA ASN A 692 4.92 2.80 -22.80
C ASN A 692 5.47 3.15 -24.20
N PRO A 693 6.48 2.41 -24.70
CA PRO A 693 7.18 2.74 -25.96
C PRO A 693 6.25 2.79 -27.17
N PHE A 694 5.28 1.90 -27.24
CA PHE A 694 4.22 1.85 -28.24
C PHE A 694 2.90 1.38 -27.62
N ASP A 695 1.81 1.57 -28.32
CA ASP A 695 0.47 1.31 -27.78
C ASP A 695 0.31 -0.14 -27.34
N GLY A 696 -0.16 -0.31 -26.10
CA GLY A 696 -0.34 -1.63 -25.48
C GLY A 696 0.88 -2.21 -24.79
N PHE A 697 2.12 -1.76 -25.07
CA PHE A 697 3.33 -2.27 -24.44
C PHE A 697 3.73 -1.41 -23.25
N ASN A 698 3.89 -2.03 -22.07
CA ASN A 698 4.20 -1.32 -20.83
C ASN A 698 5.39 -1.98 -20.12
N ILE A 699 6.21 -1.15 -19.52
CA ILE A 699 7.34 -1.54 -18.67
C ILE A 699 7.26 -0.73 -17.37
N VAL A 700 7.31 -1.42 -16.25
CA VAL A 700 7.62 -0.83 -14.94
C VAL A 700 8.82 -1.58 -14.40
N ALA A 701 9.89 -0.87 -14.06
CA ALA A 701 11.08 -1.50 -13.51
C ALA A 701 11.71 -0.60 -12.45
N GLY A 702 12.25 -1.22 -11.42
CA GLY A 702 12.93 -0.56 -10.32
C GLY A 702 14.16 -1.32 -9.83
N TYR A 703 15.14 -0.57 -9.40
CA TYR A 703 16.34 -1.04 -8.74
C TYR A 703 16.64 -0.19 -7.53
N ALA A 704 17.02 -0.83 -6.43
CA ALA A 704 17.50 -0.16 -5.24
C ALA A 704 18.75 -0.86 -4.70
N TYR A 705 19.80 -0.08 -4.50
CA TYR A 705 20.99 -0.45 -3.75
C TYR A 705 21.01 0.31 -2.43
N ASN A 706 21.25 -0.40 -1.33
CA ASN A 706 21.36 0.18 0.02
C ASN A 706 22.59 -0.34 0.75
N ASP A 707 23.47 0.55 1.12
CA ASP A 707 24.59 0.34 2.04
C ASP A 707 24.27 1.02 3.37
N SER A 708 23.94 0.22 4.39
CA SER A 708 23.64 0.71 5.74
C SER A 708 24.61 0.11 6.75
N LYS A 709 25.08 0.92 7.70
CA LYS A 709 25.94 0.46 8.81
C LYS A 709 25.81 1.35 10.04
N TYR A 710 26.05 0.76 11.19
CA TYR A 710 26.34 1.52 12.41
C TYR A 710 27.77 2.05 12.34
N THR A 711 28.01 3.29 12.80
CA THR A 711 29.35 3.93 12.81
C THR A 711 29.77 4.40 14.19
N ASN A 712 28.87 4.43 15.13
CA ASN A 712 29.10 4.57 16.55
C ASN A 712 27.93 3.87 17.25
N ALA A 713 28.14 2.67 17.77
CA ALA A 713 27.09 1.84 18.33
C ALA A 713 27.64 0.96 19.47
N ASN A 714 26.79 0.10 20.03
CA ASN A 714 27.26 -0.91 20.96
C ASN A 714 28.30 -1.82 20.26
N PRO A 715 29.38 -2.23 20.94
CA PRO A 715 30.46 -3.01 20.36
C PRO A 715 29.99 -4.27 19.64
N SER A 716 28.87 -4.86 20.07
CA SER A 716 28.30 -6.05 19.44
C SER A 716 27.77 -5.84 18.01
N VAL A 717 27.51 -4.60 17.60
CA VAL A 717 26.91 -4.24 16.28
C VAL A 717 27.66 -3.14 15.54
N ASP A 718 28.67 -2.52 16.16
CA ASP A 718 29.42 -1.41 15.55
C ASP A 718 30.11 -1.85 14.26
N GLY A 719 30.08 -0.99 13.23
CA GLY A 719 30.57 -1.28 11.88
C GLY A 719 29.71 -2.23 11.05
N LEU A 720 28.69 -2.87 11.64
CA LEU A 720 27.85 -3.85 10.95
C LEU A 720 26.61 -3.21 10.32
N ARG A 721 26.09 -3.91 9.29
CA ARG A 721 24.79 -3.60 8.70
C ARG A 721 23.68 -3.84 9.74
N PRO A 722 22.76 -2.90 9.97
CA PRO A 722 21.67 -3.10 10.90
C PRO A 722 20.85 -4.35 10.54
N ALA A 723 20.59 -5.18 11.54
CA ALA A 723 19.67 -6.31 11.40
C ALA A 723 18.29 -5.81 10.93
N LEU A 724 17.58 -6.61 10.18
CA LEU A 724 16.26 -6.29 9.63
C LEU A 724 16.25 -5.13 8.62
N SER A 725 17.39 -4.60 8.18
CA SER A 725 17.45 -3.54 7.15
C SER A 725 17.02 -4.00 5.74
N GLY A 726 16.87 -5.33 5.56
CA GLY A 726 16.52 -5.94 4.28
C GLY A 726 17.73 -6.18 3.36
N PRO A 727 17.49 -6.68 2.14
CA PRO A 727 18.52 -6.91 1.14
C PRO A 727 19.27 -5.63 0.76
N ALA A 728 20.57 -5.78 0.42
CA ALA A 728 21.35 -4.65 -0.10
C ALA A 728 20.96 -4.31 -1.53
N ASN A 729 20.71 -5.31 -2.36
CA ASN A 729 20.26 -5.14 -3.74
C ASN A 729 18.85 -5.68 -3.89
N MET A 730 17.97 -4.88 -4.46
CA MET A 730 16.57 -5.23 -4.73
C MET A 730 16.19 -4.80 -6.14
N TYR A 731 15.48 -5.69 -6.83
CA TYR A 731 14.97 -5.46 -8.19
C TYR A 731 13.49 -5.79 -8.23
N ASN A 732 12.74 -5.01 -8.96
CA ASN A 732 11.35 -5.30 -9.30
C ASN A 732 11.09 -4.91 -10.76
N PHE A 733 10.25 -5.66 -11.45
CA PHE A 733 9.82 -5.30 -12.79
C PHE A 733 8.46 -5.92 -13.11
N TRP A 734 7.75 -5.27 -14.03
CA TRP A 734 6.55 -5.77 -14.71
C TRP A 734 6.58 -5.32 -16.17
N ILE A 735 6.48 -6.26 -17.09
CA ILE A 735 6.42 -6.00 -18.53
C ILE A 735 5.12 -6.61 -19.03
N SER A 736 4.33 -5.85 -19.77
CA SER A 736 3.07 -6.34 -20.31
C SER A 736 2.81 -5.83 -21.71
N TYR A 737 2.05 -6.61 -22.47
CA TYR A 737 1.52 -6.23 -23.77
C TYR A 737 0.04 -6.51 -23.84
N ARG A 738 -0.74 -5.50 -24.25
CA ARG A 738 -2.18 -5.58 -24.50
C ARG A 738 -2.46 -5.23 -25.94
N ILE A 739 -3.10 -6.09 -26.67
CA ILE A 739 -3.52 -5.87 -28.07
C ILE A 739 -4.45 -4.65 -28.09
N SER A 740 -4.08 -3.61 -28.84
CA SER A 740 -4.77 -2.33 -28.90
C SER A 740 -5.83 -2.29 -30.00
N GLU A 741 -5.77 -3.17 -31.01
CA GLU A 741 -6.62 -3.15 -32.20
C GLU A 741 -7.01 -4.56 -32.67
N GLY A 742 -7.99 -4.65 -33.58
CA GLY A 742 -8.42 -5.89 -34.20
C GLY A 742 -9.36 -6.74 -33.31
N LYS A 743 -9.63 -7.97 -33.73
CA LYS A 743 -10.60 -8.89 -33.09
C LYS A 743 -10.21 -9.33 -31.66
N LEU A 744 -8.93 -9.29 -31.34
CA LEU A 744 -8.39 -9.63 -30.03
C LEU A 744 -8.07 -8.39 -29.18
N LYS A 745 -8.57 -7.22 -29.55
CA LYS A 745 -8.40 -5.98 -28.75
C LYS A 745 -8.75 -6.21 -27.28
N GLY A 746 -7.84 -5.86 -26.39
CA GLY A 746 -7.99 -6.03 -24.95
C GLY A 746 -7.37 -7.32 -24.39
N LEU A 747 -7.02 -8.31 -25.23
CA LEU A 747 -6.24 -9.47 -24.77
C LEU A 747 -4.80 -9.02 -24.46
N GLY A 748 -4.30 -9.41 -23.30
CA GLY A 748 -2.96 -9.06 -22.87
C GLY A 748 -2.29 -10.15 -22.06
N ILE A 749 -0.97 -10.07 -22.07
CA ILE A 749 -0.08 -10.91 -21.25
C ILE A 749 0.91 -10.01 -20.54
N GLY A 750 1.25 -10.33 -19.31
CA GLY A 750 2.27 -9.64 -18.54
C GLY A 750 3.10 -10.60 -17.71
N GLY A 751 4.35 -10.26 -17.50
CA GLY A 751 5.26 -11.00 -16.65
C GLY A 751 6.12 -10.05 -15.83
N GLY A 752 6.44 -10.45 -14.62
CA GLY A 752 7.24 -9.63 -13.72
C GLY A 752 8.00 -10.45 -12.71
N GLY A 753 8.69 -9.74 -11.81
CA GLY A 753 9.42 -10.39 -10.75
C GLY A 753 9.90 -9.41 -9.69
N ASN A 754 10.23 -10.00 -8.56
CA ASN A 754 10.83 -9.33 -7.42
C ASN A 754 12.01 -10.16 -6.90
N MET A 755 13.17 -9.53 -6.78
CA MET A 755 14.41 -10.21 -6.40
C MET A 755 15.13 -9.42 -5.32
N GLY A 756 15.81 -10.12 -4.41
CA GLY A 756 16.63 -9.50 -3.37
C GLY A 756 17.86 -10.33 -3.05
N SER A 757 18.97 -9.65 -2.74
CA SER A 757 20.16 -10.31 -2.20
C SER A 757 19.87 -10.85 -0.79
N SER A 758 20.80 -11.65 -0.23
CA SER A 758 20.71 -12.08 1.17
C SER A 758 20.67 -10.90 2.14
N SER A 759 20.07 -11.14 3.30
CA SER A 759 19.95 -10.15 4.38
C SER A 759 20.07 -10.81 5.75
N TYR A 760 19.87 -10.05 6.82
CA TYR A 760 20.09 -10.55 8.18
C TYR A 760 18.84 -10.35 9.05
N GLN A 761 18.43 -11.40 9.73
CA GLN A 761 17.48 -11.29 10.84
C GLN A 761 18.21 -10.88 12.13
N THR A 762 19.42 -11.41 12.36
CA THR A 762 20.36 -11.04 13.41
C THR A 762 21.72 -10.80 12.76
N ASN A 763 22.40 -9.71 13.15
CA ASN A 763 23.75 -9.39 12.66
C ASN A 763 24.53 -8.72 13.78
N THR A 764 25.29 -9.52 14.51
CA THR A 764 26.18 -9.08 15.58
C THR A 764 27.60 -9.58 15.30
N GLN A 765 28.58 -9.08 16.05
CA GLN A 765 29.97 -9.54 15.94
C GLN A 765 30.10 -11.03 16.25
N THR A 766 29.25 -11.58 17.11
CA THR A 766 29.32 -12.96 17.57
C THR A 766 28.28 -13.88 16.90
N ALA A 767 27.14 -13.36 16.44
CA ALA A 767 26.07 -14.20 15.91
C ALA A 767 25.42 -13.57 14.67
N LYS A 768 25.16 -14.40 13.65
CA LYS A 768 24.46 -13.98 12.44
C LYS A 768 23.37 -14.97 12.04
N VAL A 769 22.19 -14.47 11.75
CA VAL A 769 21.10 -15.25 11.16
C VAL A 769 20.86 -14.70 9.75
N ILE A 770 21.23 -15.50 8.77
CA ILE A 770 21.18 -15.12 7.35
C ILE A 770 19.83 -15.52 6.76
N ILE A 771 19.22 -14.58 6.05
CA ILE A 771 18.06 -14.80 5.20
C ILE A 771 18.57 -14.93 3.77
N PRO A 772 18.32 -16.07 3.09
CA PRO A 772 18.78 -16.28 1.71
C PRO A 772 18.28 -15.21 0.74
N SER A 773 19.00 -15.03 -0.36
CA SER A 773 18.51 -14.31 -1.51
C SER A 773 17.29 -14.98 -2.11
N TYR A 774 16.45 -14.22 -2.81
CA TYR A 774 15.25 -14.75 -3.45
C TYR A 774 15.07 -14.20 -4.87
N LYS A 775 14.40 -14.99 -5.73
CA LYS A 775 14.01 -14.61 -7.08
C LYS A 775 12.59 -15.15 -7.35
N MET A 776 11.59 -14.30 -7.22
CA MET A 776 10.22 -14.66 -7.48
C MET A 776 9.75 -14.05 -8.80
N PHE A 777 9.09 -14.84 -9.64
CA PHE A 777 8.54 -14.40 -10.91
C PHE A 777 7.03 -14.62 -10.94
N ASP A 778 6.33 -13.68 -11.55
CA ASP A 778 4.88 -13.67 -11.68
C ASP A 778 4.51 -13.61 -13.17
N LEU A 779 3.37 -14.24 -13.53
CA LEU A 779 2.81 -14.23 -14.89
C LEU A 779 1.33 -13.88 -14.83
N GLY A 780 0.84 -13.04 -15.74
CA GLY A 780 -0.56 -12.66 -15.87
C GLY A 780 -1.06 -12.75 -17.30
N ILE A 781 -2.28 -13.22 -17.49
CA ILE A 781 -3.01 -13.17 -18.77
C ILE A 781 -4.33 -12.49 -18.48
N PHE A 782 -4.74 -11.53 -19.31
CA PHE A 782 -5.99 -10.82 -19.09
C PHE A 782 -6.69 -10.47 -20.39
N TYR A 783 -8.01 -10.33 -20.31
CA TYR A 783 -8.84 -9.82 -21.39
C TYR A 783 -9.70 -8.68 -20.84
N ASP A 784 -9.36 -7.45 -21.24
CA ASP A 784 -9.94 -6.22 -20.70
C ASP A 784 -10.82 -5.55 -21.77
N GLN A 785 -12.13 -5.54 -21.51
CA GLN A 785 -13.14 -4.95 -22.37
C GLN A 785 -13.84 -3.79 -21.65
N PRO A 786 -14.55 -2.89 -22.34
CA PRO A 786 -15.27 -1.78 -21.71
C PRO A 786 -16.24 -2.21 -20.60
N LYS A 787 -16.94 -3.33 -20.78
CA LYS A 787 -17.97 -3.82 -19.86
C LYS A 787 -17.52 -4.94 -18.92
N TYR A 788 -16.39 -5.60 -19.20
CA TYR A 788 -15.90 -6.71 -18.36
C TYR A 788 -14.39 -6.89 -18.47
N ARG A 789 -13.84 -7.54 -17.48
CA ARG A 789 -12.44 -7.97 -17.46
C ARG A 789 -12.37 -9.39 -16.92
N VAL A 790 -11.55 -10.22 -17.56
CA VAL A 790 -11.16 -11.55 -17.08
C VAL A 790 -9.65 -11.58 -16.93
N GLY A 791 -9.14 -12.17 -15.85
CA GLY A 791 -7.70 -12.26 -15.61
C GLY A 791 -7.33 -13.60 -14.97
N LEU A 792 -6.16 -14.10 -15.35
CA LEU A 792 -5.48 -15.23 -14.72
C LEU A 792 -4.12 -14.76 -14.26
N LYS A 793 -3.75 -15.11 -13.05
CA LYS A 793 -2.45 -14.77 -12.47
C LYS A 793 -1.80 -15.98 -11.84
N PHE A 794 -0.50 -16.09 -12.03
CA PHE A 794 0.38 -17.05 -11.38
C PHE A 794 1.44 -16.24 -10.64
N ASP A 795 1.35 -16.18 -9.30
CA ASP A 795 2.36 -15.60 -8.43
C ASP A 795 3.44 -16.65 -8.15
N ASN A 796 4.70 -16.19 -8.09
CA ASN A 796 5.84 -17.03 -7.72
C ASN A 796 5.89 -18.35 -8.51
N ILE A 797 5.88 -18.25 -9.85
CA ILE A 797 5.85 -19.44 -10.75
C ILE A 797 7.05 -20.37 -10.58
N THR A 798 8.15 -19.84 -10.05
CA THR A 798 9.37 -20.61 -9.72
C THR A 798 9.25 -21.39 -8.41
N ASN A 799 8.17 -21.21 -7.67
CA ASN A 799 7.93 -21.82 -6.36
C ASN A 799 9.07 -21.58 -5.36
N GLU A 800 9.65 -20.38 -5.41
CA GLU A 800 10.75 -19.96 -4.53
C GLU A 800 10.30 -19.91 -3.07
N LYS A 801 11.09 -20.50 -2.17
CA LYS A 801 10.84 -20.49 -0.72
C LYS A 801 11.52 -19.28 -0.07
N ALA A 802 10.92 -18.12 -0.27
CA ALA A 802 11.43 -16.86 0.28
C ALA A 802 10.97 -16.64 1.73
N TRP A 803 11.77 -15.85 2.46
CA TRP A 803 11.51 -15.46 3.84
C TRP A 803 11.51 -13.94 3.98
N SER A 804 10.60 -13.42 4.78
CA SER A 804 10.67 -12.00 5.19
C SER A 804 11.85 -11.77 6.14
N VAL A 805 12.17 -10.49 6.37
CA VAL A 805 13.25 -10.11 7.31
C VAL A 805 13.01 -10.56 8.77
N ARG A 806 11.79 -10.96 9.12
CA ARG A 806 11.46 -11.53 10.44
C ARG A 806 11.19 -13.03 10.39
N LEU A 807 11.72 -13.68 9.38
CA LEU A 807 11.59 -15.13 9.16
C LEU A 807 10.14 -15.61 9.17
N THR A 808 9.29 -14.89 8.44
CA THR A 808 7.97 -15.34 8.07
C THR A 808 8.06 -15.96 6.68
N PRO A 809 7.67 -17.24 6.48
CA PRO A 809 7.68 -17.85 5.16
C PRO A 809 6.70 -17.12 4.24
N GLN A 810 7.10 -16.92 2.99
CA GLN A 810 6.29 -16.26 1.97
C GLN A 810 5.45 -17.28 1.22
N SER A 811 4.43 -16.81 0.53
CA SER A 811 3.55 -17.65 -0.28
C SER A 811 4.34 -18.39 -1.36
N PRO A 812 4.21 -19.74 -1.48
CA PRO A 812 4.75 -20.50 -2.60
C PRO A 812 3.98 -20.18 -3.89
N ALA A 813 4.17 -20.95 -4.94
CA ALA A 813 3.45 -20.78 -6.20
C ALA A 813 1.93 -20.71 -5.97
N ARG A 814 1.29 -19.64 -6.46
CA ARG A 814 -0.14 -19.34 -6.26
C ARG A 814 -0.80 -19.06 -7.60
N PHE A 815 -2.00 -19.56 -7.77
CA PHE A 815 -2.88 -19.26 -8.90
C PHE A 815 -4.08 -18.42 -8.44
N LEU A 816 -4.46 -17.40 -9.23
CA LEU A 816 -5.67 -16.59 -9.08
C LEU A 816 -6.39 -16.45 -10.42
N GLY A 817 -7.70 -16.62 -10.42
CA GLY A 817 -8.60 -16.30 -11.52
C GLY A 817 -9.52 -15.16 -11.13
N SER A 818 -9.70 -14.16 -11.99
CA SER A 818 -10.53 -12.99 -11.73
C SER A 818 -11.54 -12.75 -12.84
N VAL A 819 -12.71 -12.25 -12.47
CA VAL A 819 -13.72 -11.69 -13.39
C VAL A 819 -14.28 -10.41 -12.76
N SER A 820 -14.45 -9.37 -13.57
CA SER A 820 -15.19 -8.17 -13.16
C SER A 820 -16.13 -7.69 -14.26
N LEU A 821 -17.24 -7.10 -13.83
CA LEU A 821 -18.27 -6.51 -14.67
C LEU A 821 -18.32 -5.02 -14.36
N LYS A 822 -18.27 -4.19 -15.44
CA LYS A 822 -18.28 -2.73 -15.36
C LYS A 822 -19.62 -2.20 -15.92
N PHE A 823 -20.19 -1.20 -15.28
CA PHE A 823 -21.46 -0.57 -15.66
C PHE A 823 -21.45 0.92 -15.45
#